data_5476be88f22ec69479cdeba6064216e9
#
_entry.id   5476be88f22ec69479cdeba6064216e9
#
_cell.length_a   1.000
_cell.length_b   1.000
_cell.length_c   1.000
_cell.angle_alpha   90.00
_cell.angle_beta   90.00
_cell.angle_gamma   90.00
#
_symmetry.space_group_name_H-M   'P 1'
#
loop_
_entity.id
_entity.type
_entity.pdbx_description
1 polymer ?
#
loop_
_entity_poly.entity_id
_entity_poly.type
_entity_poly.pdbx_seq_one_letter_code
_entity_poly.pdbx_strand_id
1 'polypeptide(L)'
;MTDSLLGVMAAAAVTVEIGLLLLAGFAMFKSWGHTFAEAAAYALILTLMLPSFLLQVAFLAGNPTISMGAEAAVTILAAIAAYRLRRYVSQAWFTIRTFVSGHPVASTVLLICFGYLATQAFLLPPAGVYWENLGQVLRFQQQDTLFANENQALFPVNILLLPHLFLRFHTDMGIGVLGIMAYLSIGFSTYALARRYSWPPTAFTVTMLVMSFPRFVYMATSPGYEIIPAAVAVFCLLAIYRVVEQPNIKDLLFLFLSILFCISGKWMCLAFTAIILPLSLILLFRRHGALAWWKLIKAHQWSALLTLLPAAIFSQSWLFLYNWVYRGRWLAKESTSDFAYNTDGLLGALANMIRYFIESAHFTRPINHICQWMVHFSMADSFQKIYDFLFAPLWGNIGAAASFKIAWVPAETLSWFGPFAFLLVIPAVIYALVRGPRRLKSTAIALVGYLFLLVLIPAWNSENVRFFSILYACGGFCIAFFLPPWRFTKRGKKGLQIASALLMVYACSCNMLKPIVGIEPVRIGMINLAAGNYLDSAQFFHEAAEKSVWVSNDWGRDRFAAAKHLFGDNRVAECAGLFARGSKVGACYKNPSLIYPFMLACKDVDFFLLPSQKVAAENKVALYQPDYLLGIDTDLPFRPVGSRPLKTWPSGKADSALKGVLIQLSRNDHET
;
A
#
# COMPACT_ATOMS: atom_id res chain seq x y z
N MET A 1 5.54 24.66 17.00
CA MET A 1 6.65 24.81 16.05
C MET A 1 7.81 23.84 16.31
N THR A 2 8.19 23.58 17.55
CA THR A 2 9.22 22.61 17.96
C THR A 2 8.86 21.17 17.60
N ASP A 3 7.64 20.74 17.86
CA ASP A 3 7.19 19.34 17.59
C ASP A 3 7.15 18.97 16.12
N SER A 4 6.81 19.93 15.24
CA SER A 4 6.83 19.69 13.80
C SER A 4 8.26 19.55 13.25
N LEU A 5 9.21 20.31 13.79
CA LEU A 5 10.62 20.21 13.40
C LEU A 5 11.22 18.87 13.83
N LEU A 6 10.95 18.43 15.06
CA LEU A 6 11.36 17.10 15.55
C LEU A 6 10.77 15.98 14.70
N GLY A 7 9.49 16.08 14.30
CA GLY A 7 8.86 15.11 13.42
C GLY A 7 9.53 15.03 12.04
N VAL A 8 9.88 16.18 11.45
CA VAL A 8 10.62 16.24 10.18
C VAL A 8 12.02 15.62 10.33
N MET A 9 12.73 15.96 11.39
CA MET A 9 14.08 15.41 11.67
C MET A 9 14.03 13.90 11.87
N ALA A 10 13.04 13.39 12.61
CA ALA A 10 12.85 11.96 12.81
C ALA A 10 12.53 11.24 11.49
N ALA A 11 11.62 11.78 10.68
CA ALA A 11 11.30 11.23 9.36
C ALA A 11 12.52 11.22 8.43
N ALA A 12 13.33 12.27 8.46
CA ALA A 12 14.59 12.36 7.72
C ALA A 12 15.60 11.31 8.20
N ALA A 13 15.76 11.15 9.52
CA ALA A 13 16.67 10.16 10.11
C ALA A 13 16.30 8.73 9.70
N VAL A 14 15.01 8.35 9.83
CA VAL A 14 14.50 7.05 9.38
C VAL A 14 14.71 6.84 7.88
N THR A 15 14.55 7.89 7.08
CA THR A 15 14.79 7.80 5.63
C THR A 15 16.26 7.60 5.30
N VAL A 16 17.17 8.23 6.04
CA VAL A 16 18.61 8.01 5.90
C VAL A 16 18.97 6.58 6.29
N GLU A 17 18.40 6.06 7.38
CA GLU A 17 18.57 4.67 7.79
C GLU A 17 18.13 3.70 6.68
N ILE A 18 16.91 3.88 6.16
CA ILE A 18 16.38 3.12 5.02
C ILE A 18 17.35 3.22 3.81
N GLY A 19 17.87 4.40 3.51
CA GLY A 19 18.83 4.64 2.44
C GLY A 19 20.14 3.88 2.61
N LEU A 20 20.69 3.84 3.83
CA LEU A 20 21.90 3.08 4.16
C LEU A 20 21.66 1.57 4.02
N LEU A 21 20.55 1.05 4.52
CA LEU A 21 20.16 -0.36 4.35
C LEU A 21 20.04 -0.73 2.87
N LEU A 22 19.41 0.14 2.08
CA LEU A 22 19.25 -0.05 0.64
C LEU A 22 20.61 -0.08 -0.08
N LEU A 23 21.50 0.85 0.22
CA LEU A 23 22.85 0.91 -0.37
C LEU A 23 23.68 -0.33 0.00
N ALA A 24 23.65 -0.75 1.25
CA ALA A 24 24.36 -1.94 1.72
C ALA A 24 23.81 -3.20 1.07
N GLY A 25 22.50 -3.37 1.07
CA GLY A 25 21.81 -4.48 0.42
C GLY A 25 22.12 -4.53 -1.08
N PHE A 26 22.05 -3.40 -1.77
CA PHE A 26 22.42 -3.31 -3.18
C PHE A 26 23.86 -3.75 -3.43
N ALA A 27 24.82 -3.21 -2.68
CA ALA A 27 26.23 -3.56 -2.81
C ALA A 27 26.48 -5.04 -2.53
N MET A 28 25.81 -5.60 -1.53
CA MET A 28 25.86 -7.03 -1.18
C MET A 28 25.34 -7.91 -2.33
N PHE A 29 24.12 -7.65 -2.83
CA PHE A 29 23.55 -8.45 -3.91
C PHE A 29 24.35 -8.27 -5.20
N LYS A 30 24.86 -7.07 -5.48
CA LYS A 30 25.76 -6.84 -6.61
C LYS A 30 27.04 -7.66 -6.49
N SER A 31 27.59 -7.79 -5.29
CA SER A 31 28.78 -8.63 -5.02
C SER A 31 28.50 -10.12 -5.23
N TRP A 32 27.23 -10.56 -5.12
CA TRP A 32 26.79 -11.93 -5.41
C TRP A 32 26.51 -12.19 -6.90
N GLY A 33 26.84 -11.25 -7.79
CA GLY A 33 26.71 -11.39 -9.23
C GLY A 33 25.32 -11.07 -9.81
N HIS A 34 24.49 -10.34 -9.05
CA HIS A 34 23.22 -9.86 -9.59
C HIS A 34 23.43 -8.73 -10.58
N THR A 35 22.56 -8.62 -11.58
CA THR A 35 22.52 -7.45 -12.46
C THR A 35 22.11 -6.22 -11.65
N PHE A 36 22.26 -5.01 -12.20
CA PHE A 36 21.88 -3.78 -11.51
C PHE A 36 20.43 -3.81 -11.02
N ALA A 37 19.48 -4.15 -11.92
CA ALA A 37 18.07 -4.15 -11.60
C ALA A 37 17.68 -5.27 -10.59
N GLU A 38 18.28 -6.44 -10.71
CA GLU A 38 18.10 -7.52 -9.74
C GLU A 38 18.62 -7.09 -8.36
N ALA A 39 19.85 -6.58 -8.28
CA ALA A 39 20.42 -6.12 -7.02
C ALA A 39 19.56 -5.03 -6.36
N ALA A 40 19.03 -4.09 -7.15
CA ALA A 40 18.12 -3.05 -6.64
C ALA A 40 16.80 -3.64 -6.12
N ALA A 41 16.18 -4.56 -6.87
CA ALA A 41 14.94 -5.22 -6.44
C ALA A 41 15.14 -6.02 -5.14
N TYR A 42 16.21 -6.82 -5.07
CA TYR A 42 16.56 -7.59 -3.87
C TYR A 42 16.83 -6.68 -2.66
N ALA A 43 17.55 -5.59 -2.85
CA ALA A 43 17.85 -4.63 -1.79
C ALA A 43 16.59 -3.94 -1.26
N LEU A 44 15.67 -3.53 -2.15
CA LEU A 44 14.41 -2.90 -1.77
C LEU A 44 13.56 -3.84 -0.92
N ILE A 45 13.43 -5.11 -1.31
CA ILE A 45 12.67 -6.10 -0.56
C ILE A 45 13.36 -6.42 0.78
N LEU A 46 14.70 -6.57 0.82
CA LEU A 46 15.44 -6.75 2.06
C LEU A 46 15.19 -5.59 3.04
N THR A 47 15.19 -4.36 2.52
CA THR A 47 14.99 -3.14 3.33
C THR A 47 13.55 -3.05 3.88
N LEU A 48 12.57 -3.69 3.29
CA LEU A 48 11.23 -3.85 3.85
C LEU A 48 11.16 -5.01 4.87
N MET A 49 11.78 -6.15 4.55
CA MET A 49 11.71 -7.35 5.39
C MET A 49 12.49 -7.20 6.70
N LEU A 50 13.69 -6.61 6.66
CA LEU A 50 14.57 -6.57 7.82
C LEU A 50 13.99 -5.74 8.99
N PRO A 51 13.52 -4.50 8.80
CA PRO A 51 12.84 -3.76 9.87
C PRO A 51 11.58 -4.48 10.36
N SER A 52 10.77 -5.04 9.44
CA SER A 52 9.59 -5.82 9.83
C SER A 52 9.94 -6.98 10.75
N PHE A 53 11.03 -7.70 10.47
CA PHE A 53 11.52 -8.77 11.32
C PHE A 53 11.93 -8.26 12.71
N LEU A 54 12.74 -7.20 12.77
CA LEU A 54 13.22 -6.63 14.03
C LEU A 54 12.08 -6.14 14.92
N LEU A 55 11.12 -5.44 14.32
CA LEU A 55 9.93 -4.94 15.00
C LEU A 55 9.10 -6.11 15.56
N GLN A 56 8.83 -7.14 14.76
CA GLN A 56 8.06 -8.29 15.24
C GLN A 56 8.75 -9.00 16.41
N VAL A 57 10.06 -9.22 16.33
CA VAL A 57 10.81 -9.85 17.42
C VAL A 57 10.74 -8.98 18.69
N ALA A 58 10.90 -7.68 18.58
CA ALA A 58 10.86 -6.76 19.71
C ALA A 58 9.47 -6.72 20.39
N PHE A 59 8.41 -6.61 19.59
CA PHE A 59 7.03 -6.64 20.11
C PHE A 59 6.63 -8.00 20.70
N LEU A 60 7.10 -9.10 20.13
CA LEU A 60 6.88 -10.46 20.70
C LEU A 60 7.63 -10.64 22.02
N ALA A 61 8.77 -9.96 22.18
CA ALA A 61 9.52 -9.92 23.44
C ALA A 61 8.91 -8.97 24.48
N GLY A 62 7.83 -8.24 24.14
CA GLY A 62 7.20 -7.25 25.03
C GLY A 62 8.06 -6.02 25.31
N ASN A 63 9.05 -5.75 24.49
CA ASN A 63 9.92 -4.59 24.64
C ASN A 63 10.28 -3.96 23.28
N PRO A 64 9.41 -3.12 22.73
CA PRO A 64 9.62 -2.50 21.42
C PRO A 64 10.85 -1.58 21.38
N THR A 65 11.37 -1.10 22.51
CA THR A 65 12.58 -0.27 22.53
C THR A 65 13.82 -1.05 22.11
N ILE A 66 13.84 -2.37 22.27
CA ILE A 66 14.93 -3.24 21.77
C ILE A 66 15.07 -3.10 20.24
N SER A 67 13.98 -2.87 19.52
CA SER A 67 14.06 -2.70 18.06
C SER A 67 14.94 -1.51 17.68
N MET A 68 14.88 -0.39 18.41
CA MET A 68 15.67 0.80 18.11
C MET A 68 17.17 0.52 18.24
N GLY A 69 17.57 -0.21 19.29
CA GLY A 69 18.97 -0.63 19.48
C GLY A 69 19.42 -1.59 18.37
N ALA A 70 18.59 -2.56 18.02
CA ALA A 70 18.89 -3.52 16.96
C ALA A 70 18.94 -2.82 15.58
N GLU A 71 18.04 -1.90 15.28
CA GLU A 71 18.04 -1.11 14.05
C GLU A 71 19.29 -0.23 13.96
N ALA A 72 19.67 0.46 15.05
CA ALA A 72 20.89 1.25 15.09
C ALA A 72 22.14 0.38 14.81
N ALA A 73 22.22 -0.80 15.45
CA ALA A 73 23.31 -1.75 15.20
C ALA A 73 23.34 -2.22 13.74
N VAL A 74 22.18 -2.58 13.19
CA VAL A 74 22.05 -2.98 11.77
C VAL A 74 22.41 -1.83 10.84
N THR A 75 22.03 -0.59 11.14
CA THR A 75 22.36 0.59 10.35
C THR A 75 23.87 0.87 10.35
N ILE A 76 24.54 0.71 11.51
CA ILE A 76 25.99 0.80 11.59
C ILE A 76 26.65 -0.30 10.74
N LEU A 77 26.19 -1.54 10.86
CA LEU A 77 26.69 -2.64 10.04
C LEU A 77 26.46 -2.40 8.55
N ALA A 78 25.31 -1.84 8.19
CA ALA A 78 24.99 -1.46 6.81
C ALA A 78 25.95 -0.37 6.30
N ALA A 79 26.23 0.65 7.09
CA ALA A 79 27.19 1.71 6.73
C ALA A 79 28.60 1.11 6.51
N ILE A 80 29.05 0.23 7.40
CA ILE A 80 30.33 -0.48 7.26
C ILE A 80 30.35 -1.36 6.00
N ALA A 81 29.28 -2.11 5.74
CA ALA A 81 29.15 -2.95 4.55
C ALA A 81 29.16 -2.11 3.27
N ALA A 82 28.39 -1.02 3.22
CA ALA A 82 28.37 -0.09 2.08
C ALA A 82 29.75 0.51 1.82
N TYR A 83 30.50 0.88 2.88
CA TYR A 83 31.86 1.39 2.76
C TYR A 83 32.83 0.30 2.24
N ARG A 84 32.79 -0.90 2.81
CA ARG A 84 33.65 -2.02 2.36
C ARG A 84 33.37 -2.43 0.92
N LEU A 85 32.10 -2.39 0.50
CA LEU A 85 31.64 -2.74 -0.84
C LEU A 85 31.48 -1.52 -1.77
N ARG A 86 32.08 -0.36 -1.43
CA ARG A 86 31.94 0.92 -2.16
C ARG A 86 32.22 0.84 -3.66
N ARG A 87 33.06 -0.11 -4.09
CA ARG A 87 33.33 -0.34 -5.53
C ARG A 87 32.04 -0.68 -6.30
N TYR A 88 31.13 -1.43 -5.70
CA TYR A 88 29.86 -1.78 -6.33
C TYR A 88 28.88 -0.61 -6.37
N VAL A 89 28.95 0.24 -5.34
CA VAL A 89 28.17 1.50 -5.28
C VAL A 89 28.66 2.47 -6.36
N SER A 90 29.97 2.61 -6.54
CA SER A 90 30.52 3.47 -7.61
C SER A 90 30.23 2.94 -9.01
N GLN A 91 30.23 1.61 -9.21
CA GLN A 91 29.76 1.01 -10.47
C GLN A 91 28.28 1.31 -10.73
N ALA A 92 27.43 1.26 -9.70
CA ALA A 92 26.03 1.65 -9.82
C ALA A 92 25.89 3.11 -10.23
N TRP A 93 26.63 4.01 -9.59
CA TRP A 93 26.65 5.43 -9.95
C TRP A 93 27.05 5.65 -11.41
N PHE A 94 28.08 4.98 -11.87
CA PHE A 94 28.49 5.03 -13.26
C PHE A 94 27.37 4.53 -14.21
N THR A 95 26.70 3.44 -13.86
CA THR A 95 25.58 2.91 -14.64
C THR A 95 24.42 3.91 -14.71
N ILE A 96 24.06 4.54 -13.58
CA ILE A 96 23.01 5.58 -13.51
C ILE A 96 23.44 6.78 -14.37
N ARG A 97 24.66 7.27 -14.21
CA ARG A 97 25.17 8.40 -14.98
C ARG A 97 25.12 8.14 -16.48
N THR A 98 25.54 6.95 -16.91
CA THR A 98 25.50 6.54 -18.33
C THR A 98 24.07 6.47 -18.84
N PHE A 99 23.14 5.98 -18.00
CA PHE A 99 21.72 5.95 -18.34
C PHE A 99 21.14 7.36 -18.49
N VAL A 100 21.39 8.24 -17.52
CA VAL A 100 20.91 9.63 -17.53
C VAL A 100 21.45 10.39 -18.75
N SER A 101 22.74 10.26 -19.04
CA SER A 101 23.34 10.90 -20.22
C SER A 101 22.81 10.34 -21.56
N GLY A 102 22.49 9.06 -21.61
CA GLY A 102 21.90 8.43 -22.80
C GLY A 102 20.39 8.69 -22.99
N HIS A 103 19.69 9.07 -21.93
CA HIS A 103 18.22 9.27 -21.95
C HIS A 103 17.80 10.53 -21.19
N PRO A 104 18.28 11.74 -21.54
CA PRO A 104 18.11 12.95 -20.74
C PRO A 104 16.63 13.30 -20.51
N VAL A 105 15.81 13.24 -21.54
CA VAL A 105 14.36 13.58 -21.42
C VAL A 105 13.64 12.61 -20.49
N ALA A 106 13.83 11.29 -20.66
CA ALA A 106 13.20 10.30 -19.78
C ALA A 106 13.69 10.45 -18.34
N SER A 107 14.96 10.72 -18.14
CA SER A 107 15.55 10.93 -16.82
C SER A 107 14.99 12.19 -16.13
N THR A 108 14.81 13.28 -16.90
CA THR A 108 14.21 14.51 -16.37
C THR A 108 12.76 14.27 -15.95
N VAL A 109 11.95 13.60 -16.78
CA VAL A 109 10.57 13.28 -16.43
C VAL A 109 10.51 12.39 -15.18
N LEU A 110 11.34 11.34 -15.13
CA LEU A 110 11.41 10.48 -13.94
C LEU A 110 11.81 11.27 -12.69
N LEU A 111 12.82 12.16 -12.80
CA LEU A 111 13.26 12.98 -11.68
C LEU A 111 12.14 13.89 -11.17
N ILE A 112 11.40 14.54 -12.08
CA ILE A 112 10.26 15.39 -11.73
C ILE A 112 9.16 14.55 -11.04
N CYS A 113 8.79 13.39 -11.61
CA CYS A 113 7.80 12.52 -11.02
C CYS A 113 8.21 12.02 -9.64
N PHE A 114 9.46 11.57 -9.48
CA PHE A 114 9.98 11.14 -8.18
C PHE A 114 10.10 12.26 -7.18
N GLY A 115 10.51 13.45 -7.59
CA GLY A 115 10.52 14.64 -6.74
C GLY A 115 9.11 14.97 -6.23
N TYR A 116 8.12 14.87 -7.11
CA TYR A 116 6.73 15.06 -6.76
C TYR A 116 6.22 13.99 -5.77
N LEU A 117 6.47 12.71 -6.05
CA LEU A 117 6.09 11.61 -5.16
C LEU A 117 6.80 11.70 -3.80
N ALA A 118 8.08 12.07 -3.77
CA ALA A 118 8.81 12.30 -2.53
C ALA A 118 8.18 13.44 -1.72
N THR A 119 7.83 14.55 -2.37
CA THR A 119 7.12 15.66 -1.71
C THR A 119 5.81 15.20 -1.09
N GLN A 120 4.99 14.44 -1.82
CA GLN A 120 3.75 13.88 -1.29
C GLN A 120 3.99 12.90 -0.14
N ALA A 121 5.00 12.04 -0.23
CA ALA A 121 5.32 11.04 0.78
C ALA A 121 5.82 11.65 2.10
N PHE A 122 6.56 12.76 2.02
CA PHE A 122 7.15 13.41 3.19
C PHE A 122 6.25 14.45 3.83
N LEU A 123 5.54 15.24 3.02
CA LEU A 123 4.84 16.41 3.52
C LEU A 123 3.36 16.16 3.77
N LEU A 124 2.77 15.17 3.12
CA LEU A 124 1.33 14.92 3.24
C LEU A 124 1.03 13.77 4.21
N PRO A 125 0.02 13.94 5.07
CA PRO A 125 -0.43 12.84 5.92
C PRO A 125 -0.98 11.69 5.07
N PRO A 126 -0.95 10.45 5.58
CA PRO A 126 -1.63 9.33 4.95
C PRO A 126 -3.13 9.62 4.80
N ALA A 127 -3.70 9.20 3.67
CA ALA A 127 -5.14 9.34 3.45
C ALA A 127 -5.95 8.63 4.55
N GLY A 128 -7.12 9.18 4.89
CA GLY A 128 -7.97 8.70 5.98
C GLY A 128 -8.34 7.22 5.91
N VAL A 129 -8.36 6.63 4.71
CA VAL A 129 -8.59 5.19 4.50
C VAL A 129 -7.54 4.27 5.15
N TYR A 130 -6.36 4.80 5.48
CA TYR A 130 -5.29 4.06 6.15
C TYR A 130 -5.27 4.25 7.66
N TRP A 131 -6.07 5.15 8.21
CA TRP A 131 -6.05 5.50 9.63
C TRP A 131 -6.45 4.34 10.54
N GLU A 132 -7.29 3.42 10.07
CA GLU A 132 -7.62 2.20 10.82
C GLU A 132 -6.36 1.37 11.11
N ASN A 133 -5.58 1.10 10.07
CA ASN A 133 -4.36 0.32 10.19
C ASN A 133 -3.28 1.04 10.99
N LEU A 134 -3.14 2.36 10.80
CA LEU A 134 -2.18 3.19 11.55
C LEU A 134 -2.58 3.29 13.03
N GLY A 135 -3.86 3.41 13.32
CA GLY A 135 -4.39 3.36 14.69
C GLY A 135 -4.10 2.02 15.38
N GLN A 136 -4.13 0.91 14.64
CA GLN A 136 -3.74 -0.40 15.17
C GLN A 136 -2.25 -0.46 15.51
N VAL A 137 -1.37 0.13 14.69
CA VAL A 137 0.06 0.22 14.99
C VAL A 137 0.32 1.05 16.25
N LEU A 138 -0.36 2.20 16.40
CA LEU A 138 -0.24 3.02 17.63
C LEU A 138 -0.70 2.26 18.87
N ARG A 139 -1.74 1.42 18.78
CA ARG A 139 -2.14 0.56 19.89
C ARG A 139 -1.09 -0.46 20.27
N PHE A 140 -0.46 -1.12 19.30
CA PHE A 140 0.66 -2.02 19.59
C PHE A 140 1.76 -1.27 20.30
N GLN A 141 2.07 -0.05 19.89
CA GLN A 141 3.05 0.81 20.54
C GLN A 141 2.67 1.17 21.97
N GLN A 142 1.43 1.54 22.25
CA GLN A 142 0.97 1.91 23.59
C GLN A 142 0.97 0.74 24.56
N GLN A 143 0.72 -0.47 24.09
CA GLN A 143 0.62 -1.67 24.91
C GLN A 143 1.89 -2.54 24.87
N ASP A 144 2.92 -2.10 24.16
CA ASP A 144 4.21 -2.79 24.00
C ASP A 144 4.08 -4.26 23.53
N THR A 145 2.96 -4.61 22.89
CA THR A 145 2.66 -5.98 22.47
C THR A 145 1.85 -6.04 21.20
N LEU A 146 2.04 -7.13 20.44
CA LEU A 146 1.20 -7.45 19.28
C LEU A 146 -0.17 -8.03 19.67
N PHE A 147 -0.36 -8.40 20.93
CA PHE A 147 -1.59 -9.01 21.44
C PHE A 147 -2.56 -8.01 22.05
N ALA A 148 -2.42 -6.74 21.73
CA ALA A 148 -3.15 -5.60 22.25
C ALA A 148 -4.68 -5.65 22.04
N ASN A 149 -5.18 -6.54 21.20
CA ASN A 149 -6.57 -6.58 20.80
C ASN A 149 -7.30 -7.77 21.43
N GLU A 150 -7.99 -7.55 22.56
CA GLU A 150 -8.74 -8.61 23.25
C GLU A 150 -9.96 -9.13 22.47
N ASN A 151 -10.57 -8.31 21.63
CA ASN A 151 -11.86 -8.61 20.98
C ASN A 151 -11.79 -8.88 19.47
N GLN A 152 -10.67 -8.59 18.82
CA GLN A 152 -10.51 -8.79 17.37
C GLN A 152 -9.40 -9.81 17.13
N ALA A 153 -9.65 -10.77 16.24
CA ALA A 153 -8.60 -11.63 15.75
C ALA A 153 -7.55 -10.78 15.03
N LEU A 154 -6.27 -11.10 15.28
CA LEU A 154 -5.17 -10.29 14.78
C LEU A 154 -4.97 -10.50 13.28
N PHE A 155 -4.77 -9.41 12.55
CA PHE A 155 -4.38 -9.44 11.16
C PHE A 155 -2.87 -9.70 11.01
N PRO A 156 -2.42 -10.23 9.86
CA PRO A 156 -1.01 -10.38 9.56
C PRO A 156 -0.24 -9.06 9.70
N VAL A 157 0.88 -9.08 10.44
CA VAL A 157 1.60 -7.87 10.84
C VAL A 157 2.87 -7.57 10.04
N ASN A 158 3.29 -8.45 9.12
CA ASN A 158 4.51 -8.27 8.35
C ASN A 158 4.65 -6.89 7.70
N ILE A 159 3.58 -6.41 7.09
CA ILE A 159 3.55 -5.09 6.43
C ILE A 159 2.98 -4.04 7.38
N LEU A 160 2.02 -4.43 8.21
CA LEU A 160 1.30 -3.56 9.11
C LEU A 160 2.22 -2.81 10.09
N LEU A 161 3.29 -3.44 10.55
CA LEU A 161 4.23 -2.84 11.52
C LEU A 161 5.21 -1.84 10.92
N LEU A 162 5.44 -1.84 9.61
CA LEU A 162 6.43 -0.96 8.98
C LEU A 162 6.22 0.54 9.27
N PRO A 163 5.00 1.10 9.28
CA PRO A 163 4.78 2.49 9.69
C PRO A 163 5.24 2.82 11.11
N HIS A 164 5.42 1.84 12.00
CA HIS A 164 5.94 2.06 13.35
C HIS A 164 7.32 2.73 13.33
N LEU A 165 8.14 2.51 12.31
CA LEU A 165 9.43 3.20 12.13
C LEU A 165 9.31 4.72 12.23
N PHE A 166 8.20 5.28 11.82
CA PHE A 166 7.90 6.71 11.86
C PHE A 166 7.01 7.05 13.07
N LEU A 167 5.95 6.29 13.28
CA LEU A 167 4.94 6.55 14.33
C LEU A 167 5.52 6.53 15.74
N ARG A 168 6.59 5.77 16.00
CA ARG A 168 7.28 5.75 17.31
C ARG A 168 7.86 7.14 17.69
N PHE A 169 8.08 8.00 16.71
CA PHE A 169 8.49 9.40 16.91
C PHE A 169 7.29 10.36 16.89
N HIS A 170 6.07 9.83 17.04
CA HIS A 170 4.81 10.57 16.96
C HIS A 170 4.69 11.40 15.67
N THR A 171 5.18 10.87 14.57
CA THR A 171 5.05 11.49 13.25
C THR A 171 4.60 10.46 12.21
N ASP A 172 3.70 10.87 11.33
CA ASP A 172 3.31 10.11 10.14
C ASP A 172 4.00 10.66 8.87
N MET A 173 4.83 11.70 9.03
CA MET A 173 5.66 12.22 7.96
C MET A 173 6.64 11.14 7.48
N GLY A 174 6.82 11.04 6.19
CA GLY A 174 7.73 10.08 5.60
C GLY A 174 7.19 8.65 5.45
N ILE A 175 6.04 8.29 6.04
CA ILE A 175 5.48 6.93 5.91
C ILE A 175 5.31 6.52 4.44
N GLY A 176 4.98 7.47 3.56
CA GLY A 176 4.86 7.23 2.12
C GLY A 176 6.15 6.73 1.44
N VAL A 177 7.32 6.87 2.08
CA VAL A 177 8.60 6.31 1.58
C VAL A 177 8.51 4.80 1.39
N LEU A 178 7.76 4.10 2.25
CA LEU A 178 7.51 2.66 2.13
C LEU A 178 6.80 2.31 0.82
N GLY A 179 5.82 3.13 0.43
CA GLY A 179 5.14 3.00 -0.85
C GLY A 179 6.06 3.26 -2.04
N ILE A 180 6.93 4.29 -1.96
CA ILE A 180 7.94 4.58 -3.00
C ILE A 180 8.89 3.39 -3.17
N MET A 181 9.35 2.78 -2.09
CA MET A 181 10.22 1.61 -2.16
C MET A 181 9.54 0.44 -2.88
N ALA A 182 8.29 0.17 -2.55
CA ALA A 182 7.51 -0.86 -3.20
C ALA A 182 7.30 -0.56 -4.70
N TYR A 183 6.99 0.68 -5.03
CA TYR A 183 6.84 1.14 -6.41
C TYR A 183 8.13 0.97 -7.23
N LEU A 184 9.28 1.33 -6.67
CA LEU A 184 10.59 1.10 -7.28
C LEU A 184 10.89 -0.39 -7.44
N SER A 185 10.52 -1.22 -6.44
CA SER A 185 10.70 -2.67 -6.51
C SER A 185 9.89 -3.28 -7.66
N ILE A 186 8.65 -2.82 -7.90
CA ILE A 186 7.86 -3.21 -9.07
C ILE A 186 8.62 -2.86 -10.36
N GLY A 187 9.13 -1.63 -10.46
CA GLY A 187 9.88 -1.17 -11.63
C GLY A 187 11.13 -2.02 -11.91
N PHE A 188 12.00 -2.19 -10.94
CA PHE A 188 13.24 -2.97 -11.10
C PHE A 188 12.97 -4.46 -11.35
N SER A 189 12.00 -5.05 -10.67
CA SER A 189 11.60 -6.45 -10.91
C SER A 189 11.03 -6.64 -12.31
N THR A 190 10.16 -5.74 -12.75
CA THR A 190 9.60 -5.75 -14.11
C THR A 190 10.71 -5.62 -15.16
N TYR A 191 11.66 -4.69 -14.97
CA TYR A 191 12.79 -4.54 -15.89
C TYR A 191 13.63 -5.80 -15.95
N ALA A 192 14.02 -6.37 -14.81
CA ALA A 192 14.84 -7.57 -14.74
C ALA A 192 14.16 -8.79 -15.39
N LEU A 193 12.84 -8.94 -15.20
CA LEU A 193 12.04 -9.99 -15.85
C LEU A 193 11.89 -9.74 -17.35
N ALA A 194 11.59 -8.51 -17.77
CA ALA A 194 11.43 -8.14 -19.18
C ALA A 194 12.71 -8.32 -19.97
N ARG A 195 13.89 -8.09 -19.35
CA ARG A 195 15.21 -8.31 -19.96
C ARG A 195 15.46 -9.75 -20.37
N ARG A 196 14.75 -10.71 -19.80
CA ARG A 196 14.86 -12.13 -20.18
C ARG A 196 14.18 -12.45 -21.52
N TYR A 197 13.29 -11.58 -21.96
CA TYR A 197 12.48 -11.77 -23.16
C TYR A 197 12.69 -10.68 -24.22
N SER A 198 13.40 -9.60 -23.89
CA SER A 198 13.58 -8.48 -24.80
C SER A 198 14.91 -7.74 -24.61
N TRP A 199 15.24 -6.89 -25.57
CA TRP A 199 16.42 -6.02 -25.54
C TRP A 199 16.24 -4.87 -24.53
N PRO A 200 17.37 -4.27 -24.02
CA PRO A 200 17.31 -3.22 -23.01
C PRO A 200 16.30 -2.09 -23.31
N PRO A 201 16.27 -1.51 -24.54
CA PRO A 201 15.32 -0.42 -24.81
C PRO A 201 13.85 -0.85 -24.74
N THR A 202 13.54 -2.09 -25.13
CA THR A 202 12.17 -2.62 -25.05
C THR A 202 11.80 -2.93 -23.60
N ALA A 203 12.70 -3.54 -22.84
CA ALA A 203 12.50 -3.79 -21.42
C ALA A 203 12.27 -2.47 -20.64
N PHE A 204 13.05 -1.43 -20.96
CA PHE A 204 12.87 -0.10 -20.39
C PHE A 204 11.50 0.49 -20.75
N THR A 205 11.06 0.40 -22.01
CA THR A 205 9.73 0.87 -22.43
C THR A 205 8.62 0.16 -21.66
N VAL A 206 8.72 -1.17 -21.50
CA VAL A 206 7.75 -1.96 -20.73
C VAL A 206 7.75 -1.55 -19.26
N THR A 207 8.92 -1.30 -18.69
CA THR A 207 9.02 -0.84 -17.29
C THR A 207 8.38 0.53 -17.11
N MET A 208 8.68 1.49 -17.97
CA MET A 208 8.06 2.82 -17.96
C MET A 208 6.53 2.72 -18.06
N LEU A 209 6.05 1.81 -18.90
CA LEU A 209 4.63 1.59 -19.08
C LEU A 209 3.95 1.01 -17.82
N VAL A 210 4.56 0.01 -17.19
CA VAL A 210 4.02 -0.56 -15.93
C VAL A 210 4.08 0.46 -14.78
N MET A 211 5.17 1.22 -14.69
CA MET A 211 5.30 2.28 -13.69
C MET A 211 4.33 3.44 -13.92
N SER A 212 3.86 3.65 -15.14
CA SER A 212 2.85 4.69 -15.44
C SER A 212 1.41 4.28 -15.12
N PHE A 213 1.16 3.07 -14.65
CA PHE A 213 -0.19 2.69 -14.25
C PHE A 213 -0.69 3.59 -13.12
N PRO A 214 -1.80 4.34 -13.31
CA PRO A 214 -2.24 5.36 -12.36
C PRO A 214 -2.34 4.85 -10.93
N ARG A 215 -2.90 3.65 -10.72
CA ARG A 215 -3.00 3.07 -9.40
C ARG A 215 -1.65 2.90 -8.71
N PHE A 216 -0.63 2.40 -9.40
CA PHE A 216 0.70 2.25 -8.80
C PHE A 216 1.31 3.59 -8.43
N VAL A 217 1.08 4.63 -9.24
CA VAL A 217 1.54 5.99 -8.95
C VAL A 217 0.84 6.55 -7.70
N TYR A 218 -0.48 6.41 -7.61
CA TYR A 218 -1.22 6.87 -6.42
C TYR A 218 -0.81 6.14 -5.15
N MET A 219 -0.62 4.82 -5.24
CA MET A 219 -0.21 4.02 -4.09
C MET A 219 1.27 4.19 -3.71
N ALA A 220 2.10 4.78 -4.59
CA ALA A 220 3.51 5.03 -4.31
C ALA A 220 3.74 5.99 -3.13
N THR A 221 2.74 6.77 -2.72
CA THR A 221 2.83 7.69 -1.58
C THR A 221 1.99 7.25 -0.38
N SER A 222 1.42 6.04 -0.43
CA SER A 222 0.64 5.45 0.64
C SER A 222 1.53 4.74 1.68
N PRO A 223 0.98 4.35 2.85
CA PRO A 223 1.71 3.55 3.84
C PRO A 223 2.19 2.16 3.36
N GLY A 224 1.86 1.79 2.15
CA GLY A 224 2.36 0.57 1.52
C GLY A 224 1.50 -0.68 1.69
N TYR A 225 0.40 -0.65 2.43
CA TYR A 225 -0.43 -1.83 2.72
C TYR A 225 -0.97 -2.57 1.49
N GLU A 226 -1.03 -1.91 0.34
CA GLU A 226 -1.54 -2.52 -0.90
C GLU A 226 -0.46 -2.68 -1.97
N ILE A 227 0.48 -1.74 -2.07
CA ILE A 227 1.53 -1.78 -3.08
C ILE A 227 2.68 -2.71 -2.69
N ILE A 228 3.00 -2.85 -1.38
CA ILE A 228 4.05 -3.77 -0.92
C ILE A 228 3.71 -5.22 -1.28
N PRO A 229 2.49 -5.74 -1.05
CA PRO A 229 2.12 -7.09 -1.52
C PRO A 229 2.37 -7.32 -3.01
N ALA A 230 2.00 -6.35 -3.86
CA ALA A 230 2.24 -6.44 -5.30
C ALA A 230 3.73 -6.42 -5.65
N ALA A 231 4.51 -5.58 -4.96
CA ALA A 231 5.96 -5.50 -5.11
C ALA A 231 6.65 -6.80 -4.71
N VAL A 232 6.28 -7.38 -3.57
CA VAL A 232 6.84 -8.66 -3.11
C VAL A 232 6.42 -9.81 -4.03
N ALA A 233 5.18 -9.82 -4.55
CA ALA A 233 4.73 -10.85 -5.48
C ALA A 233 5.53 -10.84 -6.79
N VAL A 234 5.72 -9.68 -7.42
CA VAL A 234 6.53 -9.60 -8.66
C VAL A 234 8.01 -9.87 -8.38
N PHE A 235 8.51 -9.49 -7.21
CA PHE A 235 9.85 -9.86 -6.77
C PHE A 235 9.99 -11.37 -6.57
N CYS A 236 9.02 -12.06 -5.96
CA CYS A 236 9.03 -13.53 -5.85
C CYS A 236 9.12 -14.20 -7.22
N LEU A 237 8.38 -13.68 -8.24
CA LEU A 237 8.55 -14.15 -9.61
C LEU A 237 9.99 -13.95 -10.13
N LEU A 238 10.59 -12.79 -9.92
CA LEU A 238 11.97 -12.51 -10.30
C LEU A 238 12.93 -13.50 -9.63
N ALA A 239 12.78 -13.73 -8.34
CA ALA A 239 13.61 -14.66 -7.57
C ALA A 239 13.41 -16.12 -8.02
N ILE A 240 12.17 -16.55 -8.31
CA ILE A 240 11.88 -17.87 -8.92
C ILE A 240 12.63 -18.04 -10.23
N TYR A 241 12.54 -17.06 -11.13
CA TYR A 241 13.24 -17.11 -12.41
C TYR A 241 14.75 -17.24 -12.21
N ARG A 242 15.31 -16.47 -11.27
CA ARG A 242 16.73 -16.49 -10.94
C ARG A 242 17.16 -17.85 -10.41
N VAL A 243 16.46 -18.39 -9.41
CA VAL A 243 16.76 -19.70 -8.81
C VAL A 243 16.62 -20.84 -9.85
N VAL A 244 15.64 -20.77 -10.77
CA VAL A 244 15.49 -21.71 -11.87
C VAL A 244 16.64 -21.58 -12.89
N GLU A 245 17.18 -20.39 -13.09
CA GLU A 245 18.30 -20.15 -14.04
C GLU A 245 19.64 -20.56 -13.47
N GLN A 246 19.91 -20.18 -12.23
CA GLN A 246 21.17 -20.37 -11.52
C GLN A 246 20.90 -20.79 -10.07
N PRO A 247 20.91 -22.12 -9.80
CA PRO A 247 20.68 -22.61 -8.46
C PRO A 247 21.77 -22.11 -7.50
N ASN A 248 21.34 -21.30 -6.52
CA ASN A 248 22.19 -20.74 -5.47
C ASN A 248 21.43 -20.79 -4.16
N ILE A 249 22.08 -21.21 -3.09
CA ILE A 249 21.44 -21.32 -1.76
C ILE A 249 20.98 -19.96 -1.24
N LYS A 250 21.73 -18.88 -1.46
CA LYS A 250 21.38 -17.54 -0.99
C LYS A 250 20.08 -17.04 -1.64
N ASP A 251 19.98 -17.22 -2.96
CA ASP A 251 18.78 -16.86 -3.71
C ASP A 251 17.57 -17.73 -3.31
N LEU A 252 17.81 -19.02 -3.05
CA LEU A 252 16.75 -19.95 -2.60
C LEU A 252 16.22 -19.56 -1.22
N LEU A 253 17.10 -19.32 -0.25
CA LEU A 253 16.69 -18.93 1.12
C LEU A 253 16.01 -17.56 1.13
N PHE A 254 16.52 -16.60 0.34
CA PHE A 254 15.88 -15.29 0.23
C PHE A 254 14.51 -15.37 -0.44
N LEU A 255 14.36 -16.20 -1.50
CA LEU A 255 13.07 -16.49 -2.12
C LEU A 255 12.10 -17.09 -1.11
N PHE A 256 12.55 -18.07 -0.31
CA PHE A 256 11.73 -18.72 0.70
C PHE A 256 11.19 -17.72 1.73
N LEU A 257 12.07 -16.87 2.29
CA LEU A 257 11.65 -15.81 3.21
C LEU A 257 10.70 -14.79 2.56
N SER A 258 10.96 -14.42 1.31
CA SER A 258 10.11 -13.47 0.57
C SER A 258 8.72 -14.06 0.30
N ILE A 259 8.62 -15.36 0.02
CA ILE A 259 7.33 -16.05 -0.13
C ILE A 259 6.56 -16.02 1.20
N LEU A 260 7.20 -16.33 2.33
CA LEU A 260 6.56 -16.29 3.64
C LEU A 260 6.11 -14.86 3.99
N PHE A 261 6.95 -13.87 3.72
CA PHE A 261 6.61 -12.46 3.92
C PHE A 261 5.43 -12.03 3.03
N CYS A 262 5.36 -12.52 1.78
CA CYS A 262 4.28 -12.25 0.83
C CYS A 262 2.96 -12.87 1.31
N ILE A 263 2.94 -14.16 1.62
CA ILE A 263 1.73 -14.90 2.04
C ILE A 263 1.07 -14.24 3.23
N SER A 264 1.86 -13.81 4.19
CA SER A 264 1.41 -13.18 5.42
C SER A 264 1.25 -11.67 5.31
N GLY A 265 1.40 -11.10 4.12
CA GLY A 265 1.17 -9.68 3.86
C GLY A 265 -0.32 -9.35 3.69
N LYS A 266 -1.00 -10.13 2.86
CA LYS A 266 -2.45 -10.05 2.61
C LYS A 266 -2.95 -11.41 2.09
N TRP A 267 -4.21 -11.76 2.38
CA TRP A 267 -4.81 -13.05 1.94
C TRP A 267 -4.75 -13.29 0.41
N MET A 268 -4.73 -12.21 -0.37
CA MET A 268 -4.60 -12.27 -1.83
C MET A 268 -3.24 -12.77 -2.29
N CYS A 269 -2.19 -12.49 -1.52
CA CYS A 269 -0.87 -13.05 -1.76
C CYS A 269 -0.89 -14.56 -1.54
N LEU A 270 -1.68 -15.05 -0.57
CA LEU A 270 -1.89 -16.48 -0.37
C LEU A 270 -2.51 -17.11 -1.62
N ALA A 271 -3.57 -16.51 -2.18
CA ALA A 271 -4.23 -17.01 -3.39
C ALA A 271 -3.26 -17.08 -4.59
N PHE A 272 -2.46 -16.03 -4.81
CA PHE A 272 -1.45 -16.02 -5.87
C PHE A 272 -0.35 -17.07 -5.62
N THR A 273 0.15 -17.12 -4.39
CA THR A 273 1.25 -18.01 -4.02
C THR A 273 0.83 -19.48 -4.07
N ALA A 274 -0.41 -19.80 -3.69
CA ALA A 274 -0.97 -21.15 -3.77
C ALA A 274 -0.96 -21.71 -5.20
N ILE A 275 -0.97 -20.84 -6.21
CA ILE A 275 -0.91 -21.26 -7.62
C ILE A 275 0.54 -21.24 -8.13
N ILE A 276 1.28 -20.15 -7.89
CA ILE A 276 2.61 -19.99 -8.48
C ILE A 276 3.65 -20.91 -7.84
N LEU A 277 3.53 -21.22 -6.55
CA LEU A 277 4.51 -22.04 -5.85
C LEU A 277 4.57 -23.49 -6.35
N PRO A 278 3.46 -24.24 -6.49
CA PRO A 278 3.49 -25.57 -7.07
C PRO A 278 4.06 -25.58 -8.50
N LEU A 279 3.64 -24.63 -9.33
CA LEU A 279 4.16 -24.53 -10.70
C LEU A 279 5.66 -24.26 -10.73
N SER A 280 6.15 -23.44 -9.80
CA SER A 280 7.57 -23.11 -9.67
C SER A 280 8.37 -24.31 -9.17
N LEU A 281 7.86 -25.06 -8.21
CA LEU A 281 8.49 -26.31 -7.72
C LEU A 281 8.58 -27.34 -8.84
N ILE A 282 7.53 -27.50 -9.63
CA ILE A 282 7.56 -28.39 -10.81
C ILE A 282 8.67 -27.96 -11.79
N LEU A 283 8.81 -26.66 -12.05
CA LEU A 283 9.87 -26.15 -12.93
C LEU A 283 11.27 -26.41 -12.34
N LEU A 284 11.45 -26.17 -11.04
CA LEU A 284 12.71 -26.38 -10.32
C LEU A 284 13.13 -27.85 -10.33
N PHE A 285 12.20 -28.75 -10.00
CA PHE A 285 12.49 -30.17 -9.95
C PHE A 285 12.74 -30.78 -11.35
N ARG A 286 11.96 -30.34 -12.37
CA ARG A 286 12.18 -30.79 -13.74
C ARG A 286 13.50 -30.33 -14.32
N ARG A 287 14.02 -29.16 -13.91
CA ARG A 287 15.25 -28.61 -14.47
C ARG A 287 16.53 -29.15 -13.79
N HIS A 288 16.52 -29.26 -12.47
CA HIS A 288 17.73 -29.56 -11.68
C HIS A 288 17.65 -30.89 -10.94
N GLY A 289 16.46 -31.47 -10.81
CA GLY A 289 16.20 -32.66 -10.03
C GLY A 289 16.13 -32.40 -8.50
N ALA A 290 15.34 -33.17 -7.79
CA ALA A 290 15.16 -33.02 -6.33
C ALA A 290 16.47 -33.29 -5.56
N LEU A 291 17.28 -34.25 -6.03
CA LEU A 291 18.55 -34.63 -5.37
C LEU A 291 19.57 -33.47 -5.40
N ALA A 292 19.61 -32.68 -6.48
CA ALA A 292 20.50 -31.52 -6.56
C ALA A 292 20.15 -30.46 -5.52
N TRP A 293 18.86 -30.19 -5.32
CA TRP A 293 18.38 -29.26 -4.28
C TRP A 293 18.66 -29.76 -2.88
N TRP A 294 18.45 -31.07 -2.64
CA TRP A 294 18.79 -31.67 -1.36
C TRP A 294 20.28 -31.57 -1.04
N LYS A 295 21.16 -31.87 -2.02
CA LYS A 295 22.62 -31.73 -1.86
C LYS A 295 23.00 -30.26 -1.59
N LEU A 296 22.39 -29.30 -2.26
CA LEU A 296 22.63 -27.86 -2.06
C LEU A 296 22.26 -27.42 -0.65
N ILE A 297 21.08 -27.82 -0.17
CA ILE A 297 20.60 -27.49 1.20
C ILE A 297 21.51 -28.15 2.25
N LYS A 298 21.86 -29.42 2.06
CA LYS A 298 22.73 -30.15 2.97
C LYS A 298 24.14 -29.54 3.04
N ALA A 299 24.68 -29.09 1.92
CA ALA A 299 25.98 -28.42 1.85
C ALA A 299 25.99 -27.07 2.60
N HIS A 300 24.83 -26.44 2.77
CA HIS A 300 24.65 -25.15 3.45
C HIS A 300 23.68 -25.24 4.62
N GLN A 301 23.68 -26.37 5.34
CA GLN A 301 22.70 -26.64 6.42
C GLN A 301 22.67 -25.57 7.51
N TRP A 302 23.80 -24.96 7.85
CA TRP A 302 23.84 -23.88 8.84
C TRP A 302 23.11 -22.60 8.35
N SER A 303 23.28 -22.23 7.08
CA SER A 303 22.54 -21.12 6.50
C SER A 303 21.04 -21.40 6.47
N ALA A 304 20.65 -22.63 6.13
CA ALA A 304 19.25 -23.05 6.17
C ALA A 304 18.69 -23.02 7.60
N LEU A 305 19.45 -23.50 8.60
CA LEU A 305 19.04 -23.48 10.01
C LEU A 305 18.86 -22.04 10.52
N LEU A 306 19.80 -21.14 10.24
CA LEU A 306 19.70 -19.72 10.61
C LEU A 306 18.50 -19.01 9.97
N THR A 307 18.00 -19.52 8.85
CA THR A 307 16.82 -18.99 8.17
C THR A 307 15.51 -19.41 8.87
N LEU A 308 15.51 -20.42 9.73
CA LEU A 308 14.29 -20.92 10.37
C LEU A 308 13.66 -19.88 11.30
N LEU A 309 14.46 -19.09 12.03
CA LEU A 309 13.91 -18.04 12.91
C LEU A 309 13.17 -16.96 12.13
N PRO A 310 13.78 -16.27 11.13
CA PRO A 310 13.02 -15.33 10.32
C PRO A 310 11.87 -15.99 9.55
N ALA A 311 11.98 -17.25 9.15
CA ALA A 311 10.88 -17.98 8.53
C ALA A 311 9.69 -18.17 9.48
N ALA A 312 9.94 -18.56 10.74
CA ALA A 312 8.90 -18.70 11.76
C ALA A 312 8.18 -17.35 12.00
N ILE A 313 8.93 -16.25 12.09
CA ILE A 313 8.36 -14.91 12.27
C ILE A 313 7.53 -14.50 11.05
N PHE A 314 8.08 -14.59 9.83
CA PHE A 314 7.38 -14.15 8.62
C PHE A 314 6.21 -15.06 8.23
N SER A 315 6.21 -16.33 8.60
CA SER A 315 5.09 -17.23 8.35
C SER A 315 3.82 -16.82 9.10
N GLN A 316 3.95 -16.04 10.18
CA GLN A 316 2.85 -15.64 11.07
C GLN A 316 2.11 -16.86 11.68
N SER A 317 2.74 -18.04 11.67
CA SER A 317 2.13 -19.26 12.24
C SER A 317 1.80 -19.11 13.73
N TRP A 318 2.63 -18.36 14.46
CA TRP A 318 2.39 -17.98 15.85
C TRP A 318 1.11 -17.16 16.02
N LEU A 319 0.81 -16.24 15.10
CA LEU A 319 -0.39 -15.40 15.10
C LEU A 319 -1.65 -16.22 14.77
N PHE A 320 -1.58 -17.07 13.76
CA PHE A 320 -2.69 -17.96 13.40
C PHE A 320 -2.99 -18.95 14.54
N LEU A 321 -1.95 -19.49 15.18
CA LEU A 321 -2.11 -20.35 16.35
C LEU A 321 -2.75 -19.60 17.53
N TYR A 322 -2.29 -18.38 17.81
CA TYR A 322 -2.88 -17.51 18.84
C TYR A 322 -4.38 -17.25 18.55
N ASN A 323 -4.72 -16.86 17.33
CA ASN A 323 -6.10 -16.66 16.92
C ASN A 323 -6.96 -17.92 17.11
N TRP A 324 -6.41 -19.09 16.76
CA TRP A 324 -7.10 -20.35 16.94
C TRP A 324 -7.36 -20.67 18.41
N VAL A 325 -6.33 -20.57 19.24
CA VAL A 325 -6.41 -20.92 20.68
C VAL A 325 -7.33 -19.98 21.43
N TYR A 326 -7.17 -18.67 21.23
CA TYR A 326 -7.89 -17.66 22.03
C TYR A 326 -9.18 -17.17 21.39
N ARG A 327 -9.37 -17.37 20.10
CA ARG A 327 -10.52 -16.85 19.32
C ARG A 327 -11.34 -17.94 18.63
N GLY A 328 -10.91 -19.19 18.66
CA GLY A 328 -11.54 -20.30 17.96
C GLY A 328 -11.53 -20.17 16.42
N ARG A 329 -10.67 -19.31 15.86
CA ARG A 329 -10.61 -19.00 14.41
C ARG A 329 -9.17 -18.77 13.98
N TRP A 330 -8.81 -19.24 12.80
CA TRP A 330 -7.48 -19.01 12.23
C TRP A 330 -7.27 -17.58 11.74
N LEU A 331 -8.31 -16.97 11.16
CA LEU A 331 -8.27 -15.64 10.59
C LEU A 331 -9.17 -14.70 11.40
N ALA A 332 -8.81 -13.42 11.38
CA ALA A 332 -9.69 -12.38 11.85
C ALA A 332 -11.04 -12.46 11.14
N LYS A 333 -12.14 -12.38 11.89
CA LYS A 333 -13.42 -12.09 11.26
C LYS A 333 -13.36 -10.61 10.90
N GLU A 334 -13.22 -10.33 9.61
CA GLU A 334 -13.41 -8.99 9.13
C GLU A 334 -14.79 -8.50 9.59
N SER A 335 -14.84 -7.27 10.07
CA SER A 335 -16.11 -6.63 10.35
C SER A 335 -16.96 -6.77 9.09
N THR A 336 -18.12 -7.32 9.24
CA THR A 336 -18.99 -7.92 8.23
C THR A 336 -19.39 -7.02 7.07
N SER A 337 -18.94 -5.76 7.02
CA SER A 337 -19.30 -4.81 5.96
C SER A 337 -18.38 -4.84 4.74
N ASP A 338 -17.10 -5.23 4.89
CA ASP A 338 -16.11 -4.99 3.83
C ASP A 338 -15.79 -6.22 2.98
N PHE A 339 -16.19 -7.42 3.39
CA PHE A 339 -15.90 -8.65 2.67
C PHE A 339 -17.16 -9.50 2.45
N ALA A 340 -17.93 -9.11 1.43
CA ALA A 340 -18.99 -9.98 0.94
C ALA A 340 -18.38 -11.08 0.05
N TYR A 341 -18.77 -12.33 0.30
CA TYR A 341 -18.41 -13.45 -0.57
C TYR A 341 -19.40 -13.56 -1.71
N ASN A 342 -18.92 -14.00 -2.86
CA ASN A 342 -19.76 -14.37 -3.97
C ASN A 342 -20.55 -15.66 -3.61
N THR A 343 -21.82 -15.52 -3.29
CA THR A 343 -22.72 -16.63 -2.95
C THR A 343 -23.30 -17.34 -4.17
N ASP A 344 -23.16 -16.73 -5.36
CA ASP A 344 -23.76 -17.22 -6.61
C ASP A 344 -22.82 -18.11 -7.43
N GLY A 345 -21.70 -18.53 -6.85
CA GLY A 345 -20.76 -19.48 -7.43
C GLY A 345 -20.20 -19.04 -8.79
N LEU A 346 -20.19 -19.95 -9.77
CA LEU A 346 -19.65 -19.68 -11.11
C LEU A 346 -20.45 -18.63 -11.87
N LEU A 347 -21.74 -18.52 -11.66
CA LEU A 347 -22.58 -17.51 -12.31
C LEU A 347 -22.20 -16.11 -11.81
N GLY A 348 -22.04 -15.96 -10.50
CA GLY A 348 -21.52 -14.73 -9.90
C GLY A 348 -20.10 -14.41 -10.36
N ALA A 349 -19.22 -15.40 -10.53
CA ALA A 349 -17.88 -15.21 -11.05
C ALA A 349 -17.89 -14.66 -12.48
N LEU A 350 -18.77 -15.17 -13.36
CA LEU A 350 -18.91 -14.65 -14.73
C LEU A 350 -19.43 -13.21 -14.72
N ALA A 351 -20.44 -12.92 -13.91
CA ALA A 351 -20.95 -11.57 -13.75
C ALA A 351 -19.86 -10.59 -13.24
N ASN A 352 -19.09 -11.01 -12.24
CA ASN A 352 -17.97 -10.24 -11.70
C ASN A 352 -16.87 -10.03 -12.73
N MET A 353 -16.55 -11.02 -13.55
CA MET A 353 -15.56 -10.89 -14.62
C MET A 353 -15.96 -9.80 -15.62
N ILE A 354 -17.24 -9.72 -15.98
CA ILE A 354 -17.75 -8.68 -16.89
C ILE A 354 -17.64 -7.30 -16.23
N ARG A 355 -18.03 -7.16 -14.96
CA ARG A 355 -17.92 -5.88 -14.22
C ARG A 355 -16.49 -5.40 -14.13
N TYR A 356 -15.56 -6.27 -13.71
CA TYR A 356 -14.13 -5.93 -13.64
C TYR A 356 -13.53 -5.65 -15.03
N PHE A 357 -14.01 -6.32 -16.07
CA PHE A 357 -13.58 -6.04 -17.43
C PHE A 357 -13.99 -4.62 -17.85
N ILE A 358 -15.23 -4.23 -17.61
CA ILE A 358 -15.75 -2.89 -17.91
C ILE A 358 -15.00 -1.82 -17.09
N GLU A 359 -14.78 -2.07 -15.81
CA GLU A 359 -14.02 -1.13 -14.96
C GLU A 359 -12.54 -1.06 -15.35
N SER A 360 -11.93 -2.17 -15.77
CA SER A 360 -10.54 -2.21 -16.23
C SER A 360 -10.32 -1.41 -17.53
N ALA A 361 -11.37 -1.22 -18.33
CA ALA A 361 -11.36 -0.33 -19.49
C ALA A 361 -11.27 1.16 -19.10
N HIS A 362 -11.05 1.47 -17.84
CA HIS A 362 -10.90 2.82 -17.29
C HIS A 362 -9.95 3.66 -18.15
N PHE A 363 -10.52 4.47 -19.00
CA PHE A 363 -9.81 5.54 -19.65
C PHE A 363 -9.70 6.65 -18.64
N THR A 364 -8.49 7.01 -18.33
CA THR A 364 -8.17 8.01 -17.32
C THR A 364 -9.10 9.21 -17.41
N ARG A 365 -9.48 9.75 -16.27
CA ARG A 365 -10.36 10.92 -16.13
C ARG A 365 -10.10 12.05 -17.15
N PRO A 366 -8.82 12.35 -17.61
CA PRO A 366 -8.60 13.35 -18.65
C PRO A 366 -9.26 13.03 -19.97
N ILE A 367 -9.19 11.78 -20.42
CA ILE A 367 -9.80 11.41 -21.71
C ILE A 367 -11.31 11.52 -21.60
N ASN A 368 -11.89 11.09 -20.48
CA ASN A 368 -13.31 11.29 -20.21
C ASN A 368 -13.69 12.79 -20.15
N HIS A 369 -12.87 13.62 -19.50
CA HIS A 369 -13.09 15.07 -19.45
C HIS A 369 -12.91 15.75 -20.80
N ILE A 370 -11.91 15.37 -21.58
CA ILE A 370 -11.73 15.88 -22.93
C ILE A 370 -12.95 15.52 -23.80
N CYS A 371 -13.43 14.28 -23.72
CA CYS A 371 -14.64 13.86 -24.41
C CYS A 371 -15.88 14.65 -23.95
N GLN A 372 -16.04 14.85 -22.64
CA GLN A 372 -17.13 15.65 -22.09
C GLN A 372 -17.07 17.11 -22.57
N TRP A 373 -15.86 17.67 -22.58
CA TRP A 373 -15.66 19.06 -22.98
C TRP A 373 -15.80 19.28 -24.49
N MET A 374 -15.24 18.39 -25.32
CA MET A 374 -15.24 18.56 -26.77
C MET A 374 -16.54 18.11 -27.44
N VAL A 375 -17.14 17.06 -26.97
CA VAL A 375 -18.29 16.37 -27.61
C VAL A 375 -19.46 16.12 -26.68
N HIS A 376 -19.46 16.71 -25.49
CA HIS A 376 -20.46 16.51 -24.44
C HIS A 376 -20.76 15.04 -24.14
N PHE A 377 -19.75 14.16 -24.29
CA PHE A 377 -19.86 12.73 -24.18
C PHE A 377 -19.08 12.20 -22.98
N SER A 378 -19.79 11.59 -22.04
CA SER A 378 -19.16 10.88 -20.92
C SER A 378 -18.91 9.42 -21.29
N MET A 379 -17.64 9.04 -21.37
CA MET A 379 -17.26 7.65 -21.62
C MET A 379 -17.72 6.74 -20.45
N ALA A 380 -17.57 7.18 -19.21
CA ALA A 380 -17.99 6.42 -18.04
C ALA A 380 -19.48 6.15 -18.07
N ASP A 381 -20.32 7.19 -18.35
CA ASP A 381 -21.76 7.03 -18.45
C ASP A 381 -22.16 6.12 -19.62
N SER A 382 -21.40 6.17 -20.71
CA SER A 382 -21.67 5.32 -21.87
C SER A 382 -21.36 3.84 -21.57
N PHE A 383 -20.24 3.57 -20.90
CA PHE A 383 -19.95 2.21 -20.43
C PHE A 383 -20.97 1.74 -19.38
N GLN A 384 -21.44 2.64 -18.50
CA GLN A 384 -22.51 2.31 -17.55
C GLN A 384 -23.83 1.97 -18.31
N LYS A 385 -24.22 2.79 -19.27
CA LYS A 385 -25.42 2.52 -20.10
C LYS A 385 -25.31 1.20 -20.89
N ILE A 386 -24.12 0.88 -21.42
CA ILE A 386 -23.88 -0.41 -22.08
C ILE A 386 -24.07 -1.56 -21.09
N TYR A 387 -23.53 -1.43 -19.88
CA TYR A 387 -23.73 -2.45 -18.83
C TYR A 387 -25.22 -2.58 -18.48
N ASP A 388 -25.88 -1.46 -18.22
CA ASP A 388 -27.31 -1.43 -17.81
C ASP A 388 -28.22 -2.01 -18.88
N PHE A 389 -27.90 -1.79 -20.16
CA PHE A 389 -28.68 -2.32 -21.27
C PHE A 389 -28.42 -3.81 -21.57
N LEU A 390 -27.13 -4.20 -21.64
CA LEU A 390 -26.77 -5.55 -22.10
C LEU A 390 -26.65 -6.57 -20.95
N PHE A 391 -26.15 -6.15 -19.79
CA PHE A 391 -25.74 -7.07 -18.75
C PHE A 391 -26.60 -7.00 -17.47
N ALA A 392 -27.08 -5.82 -17.08
CA ALA A 392 -27.90 -5.68 -15.89
C ALA A 392 -29.21 -6.51 -15.94
N PRO A 393 -29.89 -6.65 -17.08
CA PRO A 393 -31.08 -7.52 -17.16
C PRO A 393 -30.76 -9.00 -16.94
N LEU A 394 -29.56 -9.46 -17.30
CA LEU A 394 -29.14 -10.85 -17.17
C LEU A 394 -28.50 -11.15 -15.81
N TRP A 395 -27.71 -10.24 -15.29
CA TRP A 395 -26.85 -10.48 -14.13
C TRP A 395 -27.31 -9.72 -12.88
N GLY A 396 -27.96 -8.54 -13.03
CA GLY A 396 -28.43 -7.73 -11.90
C GLY A 396 -27.37 -7.56 -10.82
N ASN A 397 -27.70 -7.99 -9.60
CA ASN A 397 -26.77 -8.00 -8.46
C ASN A 397 -26.13 -9.38 -8.21
N ILE A 398 -26.29 -10.36 -9.12
CA ILE A 398 -25.66 -11.68 -8.99
C ILE A 398 -24.16 -11.53 -8.80
N GLY A 399 -23.61 -12.12 -7.74
CA GLY A 399 -22.19 -12.05 -7.38
C GLY A 399 -21.70 -10.68 -6.88
N ALA A 400 -22.59 -9.70 -6.63
CA ALA A 400 -22.22 -8.36 -6.21
C ALA A 400 -22.68 -8.05 -4.78
N ALA A 401 -21.83 -7.32 -4.03
CA ALA A 401 -22.17 -6.80 -2.71
C ALA A 401 -23.04 -5.53 -2.78
N ALA A 402 -22.97 -4.81 -3.90
CA ALA A 402 -23.71 -3.57 -4.16
C ALA A 402 -24.07 -3.47 -5.64
N SER A 403 -24.98 -2.55 -6.00
CA SER A 403 -25.29 -2.27 -7.40
C SER A 403 -24.06 -1.80 -8.16
N PHE A 404 -23.85 -2.34 -9.37
CA PHE A 404 -22.69 -1.96 -10.18
C PHE A 404 -22.79 -0.50 -10.63
N LYS A 405 -21.77 0.27 -10.26
CA LYS A 405 -21.56 1.63 -10.73
C LYS A 405 -20.08 1.82 -11.08
N ILE A 406 -19.81 2.38 -12.24
CA ILE A 406 -18.45 2.69 -12.67
C ILE A 406 -17.94 3.87 -11.85
N ALA A 407 -16.89 3.62 -11.05
CA ALA A 407 -16.25 4.63 -10.22
C ALA A 407 -14.84 4.92 -10.76
N TRP A 408 -14.74 5.77 -11.77
CA TRP A 408 -13.44 6.19 -12.32
C TRP A 408 -12.90 7.40 -11.58
N VAL A 409 -12.55 7.20 -10.31
CA VAL A 409 -12.07 8.25 -9.42
C VAL A 409 -10.53 8.18 -9.32
N PRO A 410 -9.79 9.28 -9.48
CA PRO A 410 -8.34 9.31 -9.33
C PRO A 410 -7.93 9.37 -7.85
N ALA A 411 -8.29 8.33 -7.11
CA ALA A 411 -7.99 8.18 -5.68
C ALA A 411 -7.23 6.88 -5.42
N GLU A 412 -6.48 6.82 -4.34
CA GLU A 412 -5.68 5.67 -3.95
C GLU A 412 -6.51 4.39 -3.80
N THR A 413 -7.79 4.49 -3.41
CA THR A 413 -8.68 3.35 -3.14
C THR A 413 -9.46 2.87 -4.35
N LEU A 414 -9.92 3.78 -5.20
CA LEU A 414 -10.88 3.49 -6.27
C LEU A 414 -10.31 3.57 -7.68
N SER A 415 -9.06 4.07 -7.84
CA SER A 415 -8.46 4.18 -9.17
C SER A 415 -8.09 2.82 -9.75
N TRP A 416 -8.32 2.67 -11.05
CA TRP A 416 -7.87 1.52 -11.84
C TRP A 416 -6.47 1.75 -12.43
N PHE A 417 -5.96 0.74 -13.13
CA PHE A 417 -4.59 0.72 -13.65
C PHE A 417 -4.43 1.46 -14.98
N GLY A 418 -5.54 1.96 -15.55
CA GLY A 418 -5.55 2.71 -16.79
C GLY A 418 -5.51 1.85 -18.05
N PRO A 419 -5.59 2.49 -19.24
CA PRO A 419 -5.80 1.80 -20.51
C PRO A 419 -4.64 0.85 -20.88
N PHE A 420 -3.39 1.18 -20.54
CA PHE A 420 -2.26 0.33 -20.86
C PHE A 420 -2.27 -0.99 -20.11
N ALA A 421 -2.71 -1.00 -18.86
CA ALA A 421 -2.83 -2.22 -18.09
C ALA A 421 -3.85 -3.17 -18.76
N PHE A 422 -5.01 -2.66 -19.11
CA PHE A 422 -6.05 -3.45 -19.74
C PHE A 422 -5.68 -3.88 -21.17
N LEU A 423 -5.29 -2.92 -22.04
CA LEU A 423 -5.07 -3.17 -23.46
C LEU A 423 -3.79 -3.93 -23.76
N LEU A 424 -2.81 -3.93 -22.87
CA LEU A 424 -1.50 -4.55 -23.15
C LEU A 424 -1.21 -5.72 -22.22
N VAL A 425 -1.49 -5.64 -20.90
CA VAL A 425 -1.15 -6.73 -19.97
C VAL A 425 -2.02 -7.94 -20.22
N ILE A 426 -3.35 -7.77 -20.32
CA ILE A 426 -4.27 -8.90 -20.50
C ILE A 426 -3.97 -9.67 -21.80
N PRO A 427 -3.89 -9.01 -23.00
CA PRO A 427 -3.49 -9.72 -24.22
C PRO A 427 -2.08 -10.32 -24.14
N ALA A 428 -1.13 -9.67 -23.45
CA ALA A 428 0.21 -10.19 -23.29
C ALA A 428 0.25 -11.47 -22.43
N VAL A 429 -0.55 -11.53 -21.36
CA VAL A 429 -0.69 -12.74 -20.53
C VAL A 429 -1.34 -13.87 -21.34
N ILE A 430 -2.41 -13.58 -22.09
CA ILE A 430 -3.05 -14.57 -22.96
C ILE A 430 -2.07 -15.05 -24.04
N TYR A 431 -1.33 -14.15 -24.67
CA TYR A 431 -0.31 -14.51 -25.68
C TYR A 431 0.81 -15.36 -25.05
N ALA A 432 1.26 -15.01 -23.85
CA ALA A 432 2.25 -15.77 -23.10
C ALA A 432 1.75 -17.19 -22.75
N LEU A 433 0.47 -17.32 -22.43
CA LEU A 433 -0.17 -18.62 -22.18
C LEU A 433 -0.15 -19.51 -23.43
N VAL A 434 -0.43 -18.96 -24.61
CA VAL A 434 -0.53 -19.71 -25.86
C VAL A 434 0.87 -19.97 -26.46
N ARG A 435 1.71 -18.93 -26.58
CA ARG A 435 2.96 -18.95 -27.36
C ARG A 435 4.23 -18.87 -26.51
N GLY A 436 4.12 -18.62 -25.20
CA GLY A 436 5.28 -18.42 -24.34
C GLY A 436 6.13 -19.68 -24.12
N PRO A 437 7.42 -19.52 -23.80
CA PRO A 437 8.24 -20.62 -23.32
C PRO A 437 7.70 -21.14 -21.98
N ARG A 438 8.07 -22.38 -21.60
CA ARG A 438 7.50 -23.09 -20.44
C ARG A 438 7.40 -22.25 -19.16
N ARG A 439 8.43 -21.46 -18.83
CA ARG A 439 8.43 -20.60 -17.63
C ARG A 439 7.40 -19.48 -17.73
N LEU A 440 7.32 -18.83 -18.87
CA LEU A 440 6.36 -17.76 -19.10
C LEU A 440 4.93 -18.30 -19.13
N LYS A 441 4.72 -19.49 -19.72
CA LYS A 441 3.43 -20.21 -19.66
C LYS A 441 3.02 -20.50 -18.22
N SER A 442 3.93 -21.01 -17.39
CA SER A 442 3.61 -21.25 -15.96
C SER A 442 3.21 -19.99 -15.23
N THR A 443 3.90 -18.87 -15.49
CA THR A 443 3.50 -17.57 -14.95
C THR A 443 2.13 -17.14 -15.45
N ALA A 444 1.86 -17.28 -16.75
CA ALA A 444 0.57 -16.93 -17.33
C ALA A 444 -0.57 -17.81 -16.78
N ILE A 445 -0.33 -19.13 -16.58
CA ILE A 445 -1.28 -20.03 -15.92
C ILE A 445 -1.58 -19.54 -14.49
N ALA A 446 -0.53 -19.17 -13.73
CA ALA A 446 -0.71 -18.66 -12.38
C ALA A 446 -1.54 -17.37 -12.35
N LEU A 447 -1.29 -16.45 -13.28
CA LEU A 447 -2.02 -15.18 -13.37
C LEU A 447 -3.49 -15.37 -13.78
N VAL A 448 -3.77 -16.27 -14.72
CA VAL A 448 -5.13 -16.62 -15.13
C VAL A 448 -5.86 -17.32 -13.99
N GLY A 449 -5.23 -18.28 -13.32
CA GLY A 449 -5.78 -18.95 -12.14
C GLY A 449 -6.05 -17.96 -10.99
N TYR A 450 -5.13 -17.01 -10.77
CA TYR A 450 -5.33 -15.96 -9.79
C TYR A 450 -6.52 -15.04 -10.14
N LEU A 451 -6.62 -14.62 -11.40
CA LEU A 451 -7.77 -13.84 -11.89
C LEU A 451 -9.08 -14.60 -11.64
N PHE A 452 -9.09 -15.92 -11.93
CA PHE A 452 -10.27 -16.76 -11.68
C PHE A 452 -10.65 -16.77 -10.19
N LEU A 453 -9.69 -16.90 -9.28
CA LEU A 453 -9.97 -16.81 -7.83
C LEU A 453 -10.48 -15.42 -7.41
N LEU A 454 -9.98 -14.35 -8.02
CA LEU A 454 -10.44 -12.98 -7.73
C LEU A 454 -11.89 -12.73 -8.13
N VAL A 455 -12.38 -13.37 -9.18
CA VAL A 455 -13.77 -13.20 -9.60
C VAL A 455 -14.70 -14.20 -8.92
N LEU A 456 -14.17 -15.35 -8.46
CA LEU A 456 -14.94 -16.42 -7.85
C LEU A 456 -15.21 -16.19 -6.36
N ILE A 457 -14.21 -15.74 -5.60
CA ILE A 457 -14.29 -15.72 -4.13
C ILE A 457 -14.98 -14.45 -3.61
N PRO A 458 -14.49 -13.22 -3.88
CA PRO A 458 -15.16 -12.02 -3.40
C PRO A 458 -16.38 -11.66 -4.24
N ALA A 459 -17.44 -11.20 -3.59
CA ALA A 459 -18.50 -10.48 -4.29
C ALA A 459 -17.93 -9.17 -4.86
N TRP A 460 -18.48 -8.74 -5.99
CA TRP A 460 -18.03 -7.50 -6.60
C TRP A 460 -18.28 -6.29 -5.67
N ASN A 461 -17.24 -5.48 -5.51
CA ASN A 461 -17.27 -4.18 -4.89
C ASN A 461 -16.25 -3.30 -5.65
N SER A 462 -16.51 -1.99 -5.78
CA SER A 462 -15.60 -1.05 -6.45
C SER A 462 -14.20 -1.00 -5.82
N GLU A 463 -14.08 -1.25 -4.51
CA GLU A 463 -12.79 -1.29 -3.81
C GLU A 463 -11.95 -2.55 -4.10
N ASN A 464 -12.55 -3.59 -4.69
CA ASN A 464 -11.84 -4.82 -5.04
C ASN A 464 -10.77 -4.63 -6.13
N VAL A 465 -10.76 -3.47 -6.79
CA VAL A 465 -9.69 -3.08 -7.71
C VAL A 465 -8.29 -3.24 -7.10
N ARG A 466 -8.15 -3.04 -5.79
CA ARG A 466 -6.89 -3.23 -5.03
C ARG A 466 -6.30 -4.63 -5.20
N PHE A 467 -7.12 -5.62 -5.47
CA PHE A 467 -6.73 -7.00 -5.61
C PHE A 467 -6.05 -7.30 -6.96
N PHE A 468 -6.32 -6.51 -7.96
CA PHE A 468 -5.71 -6.63 -9.27
C PHE A 468 -4.26 -6.11 -9.32
N SER A 469 -3.77 -5.48 -8.25
CA SER A 469 -2.39 -4.97 -8.17
C SER A 469 -1.36 -6.08 -8.42
N ILE A 470 -1.56 -7.27 -7.87
CA ILE A 470 -0.69 -8.43 -8.09
C ILE A 470 -0.74 -8.89 -9.56
N LEU A 471 -1.95 -8.95 -10.14
CA LEU A 471 -2.12 -9.36 -11.54
C LEU A 471 -1.34 -8.46 -12.50
N TYR A 472 -1.50 -7.14 -12.34
CA TYR A 472 -0.86 -6.17 -13.24
C TYR A 472 0.64 -5.98 -12.96
N ALA A 473 1.10 -6.06 -11.72
CA ALA A 473 2.51 -6.05 -11.40
C ALA A 473 3.22 -7.29 -11.94
N CYS A 474 2.66 -8.48 -11.71
CA CYS A 474 3.25 -9.75 -12.13
C CYS A 474 3.04 -10.04 -13.63
N GLY A 475 2.01 -9.48 -14.26
CA GLY A 475 1.72 -9.65 -15.67
C GLY A 475 2.42 -8.64 -16.59
N GLY A 476 2.83 -7.50 -16.04
CA GLY A 476 3.37 -6.38 -16.83
C GLY A 476 4.57 -6.74 -17.70
N PHE A 477 5.49 -7.56 -17.20
CA PHE A 477 6.66 -7.95 -17.99
C PHE A 477 6.33 -8.88 -19.19
N CYS A 478 5.17 -9.52 -19.22
CA CYS A 478 4.72 -10.34 -20.36
C CYS A 478 4.61 -9.50 -21.64
N ILE A 479 4.39 -8.19 -21.51
CA ILE A 479 4.38 -7.24 -22.64
C ILE A 479 5.70 -7.28 -23.41
N ALA A 480 6.82 -7.54 -22.74
CA ALA A 480 8.13 -7.64 -23.39
C ALA A 480 8.24 -8.82 -24.37
N PHE A 481 7.49 -9.90 -24.13
CA PHE A 481 7.37 -11.03 -25.02
C PHE A 481 6.29 -10.80 -26.08
N PHE A 482 5.20 -10.10 -25.73
CA PHE A 482 4.10 -9.77 -26.64
C PHE A 482 4.50 -8.76 -27.72
N LEU A 483 5.39 -7.79 -27.40
CA LEU A 483 5.90 -6.78 -28.32
C LEU A 483 7.33 -7.12 -28.80
N PRO A 484 7.49 -8.04 -29.76
CA PRO A 484 8.81 -8.47 -30.20
C PRO A 484 9.59 -7.34 -30.89
N PRO A 485 10.92 -7.27 -30.72
CA PRO A 485 11.77 -6.17 -31.21
C PRO A 485 11.66 -5.89 -32.72
N TRP A 486 11.37 -6.90 -33.51
CA TRP A 486 11.28 -6.82 -34.97
C TRP A 486 9.96 -6.26 -35.50
N ARG A 487 8.88 -6.29 -34.67
CA ARG A 487 7.58 -5.69 -35.01
C ARG A 487 7.41 -4.28 -34.43
N PHE A 488 8.17 -3.95 -33.40
CA PHE A 488 7.99 -2.73 -32.65
C PHE A 488 9.06 -1.70 -33.03
N THR A 489 8.68 -0.77 -33.90
CA THR A 489 9.59 0.23 -34.48
C THR A 489 10.18 1.18 -33.42
N LYS A 490 11.30 1.82 -33.71
CA LYS A 490 11.92 2.84 -32.86
C LYS A 490 10.93 3.98 -32.53
N ARG A 491 10.11 4.39 -33.53
CA ARG A 491 9.08 5.43 -33.34
C ARG A 491 7.97 4.98 -32.41
N GLY A 492 7.47 3.73 -32.55
CA GLY A 492 6.47 3.17 -31.64
C GLY A 492 6.94 3.07 -30.19
N LYS A 493 8.20 2.66 -29.95
CA LYS A 493 8.80 2.66 -28.60
C LYS A 493 8.85 4.06 -28.00
N LYS A 494 9.31 5.05 -28.77
CA LYS A 494 9.37 6.44 -28.34
C LYS A 494 7.95 6.99 -28.05
N GLY A 495 6.98 6.67 -28.91
CA GLY A 495 5.57 7.03 -28.67
C GLY A 495 5.01 6.47 -27.39
N LEU A 496 5.23 5.17 -27.09
CA LEU A 496 4.81 4.55 -25.81
C LEU A 496 5.53 5.13 -24.61
N GLN A 497 6.82 5.44 -24.72
CA GLN A 497 7.57 6.09 -23.63
C GLN A 497 7.00 7.49 -23.32
N ILE A 498 6.71 8.28 -24.36
CA ILE A 498 6.10 9.59 -24.20
C ILE A 498 4.71 9.46 -23.58
N ALA A 499 3.87 8.56 -24.08
CA ALA A 499 2.53 8.33 -23.54
C ALA A 499 2.59 7.86 -22.07
N SER A 500 3.53 6.97 -21.74
CA SER A 500 3.76 6.54 -20.34
C SER A 500 4.22 7.69 -19.45
N ALA A 501 5.14 8.54 -19.95
CA ALA A 501 5.60 9.72 -19.21
C ALA A 501 4.47 10.71 -18.96
N LEU A 502 3.65 11.01 -19.96
CA LEU A 502 2.48 11.89 -19.83
C LEU A 502 1.46 11.33 -18.84
N LEU A 503 1.18 10.02 -18.91
CA LEU A 503 0.27 9.36 -17.98
C LEU A 503 0.82 9.39 -16.54
N MET A 504 2.12 9.23 -16.36
CA MET A 504 2.77 9.28 -15.05
C MET A 504 2.71 10.69 -14.45
N VAL A 505 3.05 11.72 -15.23
CA VAL A 505 2.93 13.13 -14.81
C VAL A 505 1.49 13.45 -14.45
N TYR A 506 0.55 13.02 -15.28
CA TYR A 506 -0.87 13.19 -15.00
C TYR A 506 -1.27 12.51 -13.69
N ALA A 507 -0.94 11.24 -13.50
CA ALA A 507 -1.28 10.50 -12.29
C ALA A 507 -0.66 11.15 -11.04
N CYS A 508 0.61 11.59 -11.11
CA CYS A 508 1.23 12.34 -10.02
C CYS A 508 0.42 13.59 -9.63
N SER A 509 -0.09 14.33 -10.63
CA SER A 509 -0.77 15.62 -10.38
C SER A 509 -2.24 15.50 -9.99
N CYS A 510 -2.90 14.36 -10.27
CA CYS A 510 -4.35 14.22 -10.14
C CYS A 510 -4.81 13.41 -8.93
N ASN A 511 -3.95 13.10 -7.97
CA ASN A 511 -4.36 12.39 -6.76
C ASN A 511 -5.32 13.27 -5.93
N MET A 512 -6.58 12.86 -5.85
CA MET A 512 -7.62 13.62 -5.12
C MET A 512 -7.42 13.61 -3.60
N LEU A 513 -6.78 12.57 -3.06
CA LEU A 513 -6.55 12.46 -1.62
C LEU A 513 -5.27 13.19 -1.17
N LYS A 514 -4.38 13.50 -2.13
CA LYS A 514 -3.13 14.23 -1.88
C LYS A 514 -2.86 15.26 -2.97
N PRO A 515 -3.76 16.24 -3.16
CA PRO A 515 -3.58 17.26 -4.19
C PRO A 515 -2.41 18.17 -3.83
N ILE A 516 -1.42 18.29 -4.72
CA ILE A 516 -0.42 19.37 -4.60
C ILE A 516 -0.97 20.67 -5.20
N VAL A 517 -1.80 20.55 -6.23
CA VAL A 517 -2.55 21.67 -6.80
C VAL A 517 -4.00 21.25 -6.98
N GLY A 518 -4.93 22.12 -6.67
CA GLY A 518 -6.36 21.91 -6.91
C GLY A 518 -6.68 21.89 -8.41
N ILE A 519 -6.59 20.73 -9.06
CA ILE A 519 -6.75 20.59 -10.53
C ILE A 519 -8.15 20.95 -10.99
N GLU A 520 -9.17 20.62 -10.19
CA GLU A 520 -10.56 20.93 -10.58
C GLU A 520 -10.82 22.44 -10.65
N PRO A 521 -10.43 23.26 -9.66
CA PRO A 521 -10.45 24.71 -9.81
C PRO A 521 -9.60 25.22 -10.97
N VAL A 522 -8.39 24.65 -11.23
CA VAL A 522 -7.58 25.01 -12.40
C VAL A 522 -8.34 24.75 -13.69
N ARG A 523 -8.99 23.59 -13.81
CA ARG A 523 -9.79 23.23 -14.99
C ARG A 523 -10.93 24.23 -15.23
N ILE A 524 -11.68 24.55 -14.19
CA ILE A 524 -12.78 25.50 -14.27
C ILE A 524 -12.24 26.89 -14.63
N GLY A 525 -11.15 27.31 -14.00
CA GLY A 525 -10.47 28.56 -14.32
C GLY A 525 -10.04 28.66 -15.80
N MET A 526 -9.49 27.56 -16.36
CA MET A 526 -9.11 27.50 -17.78
C MET A 526 -10.31 27.56 -18.71
N ILE A 527 -11.43 26.93 -18.37
CA ILE A 527 -12.67 27.00 -19.15
C ILE A 527 -13.20 28.44 -19.15
N ASN A 528 -13.26 29.10 -17.99
CA ASN A 528 -13.69 30.47 -17.86
C ASN A 528 -12.75 31.43 -18.61
N LEU A 529 -11.44 31.20 -18.56
CA LEU A 529 -10.46 31.96 -19.31
C LEU A 529 -10.72 31.86 -20.84
N ALA A 530 -10.95 30.64 -21.31
CA ALA A 530 -11.27 30.39 -22.72
C ALA A 530 -12.61 31.01 -23.15
N ALA A 531 -13.55 31.17 -22.22
CA ALA A 531 -14.83 31.83 -22.42
C ALA A 531 -14.75 33.36 -22.28
N GLY A 532 -13.58 33.94 -21.98
CA GLY A 532 -13.40 35.39 -21.78
C GLY A 532 -13.79 35.91 -20.40
N ASN A 533 -14.13 35.03 -19.45
CA ASN A 533 -14.53 35.39 -18.09
C ASN A 533 -13.31 35.50 -17.17
N TYR A 534 -12.51 36.52 -17.30
CA TYR A 534 -11.22 36.70 -16.63
C TYR A 534 -11.32 36.76 -15.09
N LEU A 535 -12.35 37.43 -14.56
CA LEU A 535 -12.56 37.57 -13.12
C LEU A 535 -12.86 36.22 -12.47
N ASP A 536 -13.79 35.44 -13.05
CA ASP A 536 -14.12 34.11 -12.58
C ASP A 536 -12.91 33.15 -12.70
N SER A 537 -12.15 33.28 -13.80
CA SER A 537 -10.90 32.53 -13.98
C SER A 537 -9.91 32.79 -12.86
N ALA A 538 -9.68 34.05 -12.50
CA ALA A 538 -8.76 34.45 -11.44
C ALA A 538 -9.20 33.92 -10.09
N GLN A 539 -10.50 33.90 -9.79
CA GLN A 539 -11.04 33.32 -8.56
C GLN A 539 -10.78 31.81 -8.48
N PHE A 540 -11.01 31.06 -9.55
CA PHE A 540 -10.76 29.61 -9.57
C PHE A 540 -9.27 29.28 -9.51
N PHE A 541 -8.39 30.08 -10.12
CA PHE A 541 -6.94 29.91 -9.96
C PHE A 541 -6.48 30.21 -8.53
N HIS A 542 -7.08 31.20 -7.89
CA HIS A 542 -6.83 31.50 -6.48
C HIS A 542 -7.30 30.35 -5.58
N GLU A 543 -8.50 29.83 -5.79
CA GLU A 543 -9.01 28.64 -5.09
C GLU A 543 -8.13 27.41 -5.31
N ALA A 544 -7.59 27.21 -6.52
CA ALA A 544 -6.63 26.15 -6.82
C ALA A 544 -5.33 26.31 -6.03
N ALA A 545 -4.85 27.55 -5.90
CA ALA A 545 -3.67 27.87 -5.13
C ALA A 545 -3.92 27.68 -3.64
N GLU A 546 -5.05 28.11 -3.10
CA GLU A 546 -5.43 27.93 -1.70
C GLU A 546 -5.58 26.45 -1.32
N LYS A 547 -6.14 25.63 -2.22
CA LYS A 547 -6.23 24.18 -2.06
C LYS A 547 -4.91 23.47 -2.33
N SER A 548 -3.89 24.18 -2.77
CA SER A 548 -2.54 23.66 -2.96
C SER A 548 -1.87 23.43 -1.62
N VAL A 549 -1.24 22.30 -1.46
CA VAL A 549 -0.40 21.99 -0.30
C VAL A 549 0.72 23.03 -0.08
N TRP A 550 1.15 23.72 -1.14
CA TRP A 550 2.19 24.75 -1.08
C TRP A 550 1.71 26.07 -0.45
N VAL A 551 0.42 26.36 -0.53
CA VAL A 551 -0.19 27.61 -0.05
C VAL A 551 -0.99 27.38 1.22
N SER A 552 -1.75 26.28 1.29
CA SER A 552 -2.37 25.88 2.53
C SER A 552 -1.26 25.58 3.54
N ASN A 553 -1.25 26.27 4.68
CA ASN A 553 -0.29 26.05 5.77
C ASN A 553 -0.34 24.62 6.37
N ASP A 554 -1.04 23.70 5.72
CA ASP A 554 -1.28 22.31 6.10
C ASP A 554 -0.10 21.36 5.82
N TRP A 555 1.08 21.90 5.56
CA TRP A 555 2.34 21.15 5.40
C TRP A 555 2.65 20.28 6.61
N GLY A 556 1.92 19.19 6.80
CA GLY A 556 2.16 18.26 7.90
C GLY A 556 2.21 18.92 9.29
N ARG A 557 1.92 20.22 9.35
CA ARG A 557 2.05 21.04 10.56
C ARG A 557 0.81 20.94 11.42
N ASP A 558 -0.35 20.85 10.83
CA ASP A 558 -1.60 20.81 11.57
C ASP A 558 -2.41 19.57 11.21
N ARG A 559 -2.08 18.46 11.87
CA ARG A 559 -2.88 17.24 11.83
C ARG A 559 -4.26 17.44 12.38
N PHE A 560 -4.42 18.48 13.19
CA PHE A 560 -5.73 18.95 13.62
C PHE A 560 -6.54 19.49 12.43
N ALA A 561 -5.91 20.07 11.39
CA ALA A 561 -6.61 20.53 10.21
C ALA A 561 -7.16 19.35 9.39
N ALA A 562 -6.39 18.28 9.20
CA ALA A 562 -6.86 17.06 8.54
C ALA A 562 -7.99 16.40 9.34
N ALA A 563 -7.84 16.34 10.67
CA ALA A 563 -8.87 15.85 11.58
C ALA A 563 -10.09 16.77 11.58
N LYS A 564 -9.91 18.10 11.56
CA LYS A 564 -11.00 19.07 11.43
C LYS A 564 -11.80 18.86 10.15
N HIS A 565 -11.13 18.57 9.04
CA HIS A 565 -11.82 18.28 7.79
C HIS A 565 -12.66 17.00 7.87
N LEU A 566 -12.16 15.97 8.58
CA LEU A 566 -12.90 14.73 8.79
C LEU A 566 -14.08 14.90 9.77
N PHE A 567 -13.87 15.60 10.88
CA PHE A 567 -14.86 15.75 11.94
C PHE A 567 -15.79 16.95 11.76
N GLY A 568 -15.45 17.88 10.87
CA GLY A 568 -16.17 19.13 10.67
C GLY A 568 -15.96 20.17 11.80
N ASP A 569 -15.12 19.86 12.81
CA ASP A 569 -14.83 20.74 13.96
C ASP A 569 -13.41 20.50 14.52
N ASN A 570 -13.04 21.26 15.56
CA ASN A 570 -11.72 21.22 16.19
C ASN A 570 -11.62 20.21 17.36
N ARG A 571 -12.51 19.20 17.44
CA ARG A 571 -12.60 18.28 18.60
C ARG A 571 -11.30 17.59 18.97
N VAL A 572 -10.46 17.22 18.01
CA VAL A 572 -9.17 16.57 18.29
C VAL A 572 -8.24 17.53 19.02
N ALA A 573 -8.14 18.79 18.57
CA ALA A 573 -7.33 19.82 19.19
C ALA A 573 -7.88 20.18 20.59
N GLU A 574 -9.19 20.25 20.72
CA GLU A 574 -9.86 20.52 22.02
C GLU A 574 -9.60 19.39 23.02
N CYS A 575 -9.74 18.12 22.63
CA CYS A 575 -9.41 16.98 23.47
C CYS A 575 -7.93 16.96 23.86
N ALA A 576 -7.03 17.24 22.93
CA ALA A 576 -5.60 17.29 23.21
C ALA A 576 -5.25 18.36 24.28
N GLY A 577 -6.02 19.46 24.33
CA GLY A 577 -5.88 20.48 25.37
C GLY A 577 -6.50 20.11 26.71
N LEU A 578 -7.44 19.18 26.74
CA LEU A 578 -8.19 18.79 27.96
C LEU A 578 -7.57 17.58 28.67
N PHE A 579 -6.91 16.68 27.95
CA PHE A 579 -6.31 15.49 28.56
C PHE A 579 -5.06 15.84 29.35
N ALA A 580 -5.02 15.40 30.59
CA ALA A 580 -3.81 15.49 31.40
C ALA A 580 -2.74 14.51 30.91
N ARG A 581 -1.47 14.84 31.11
CA ARG A 581 -0.36 13.92 30.78
C ARG A 581 -0.46 12.64 31.60
N GLY A 582 -0.28 11.50 30.96
CA GLY A 582 -0.36 10.17 31.59
C GLY A 582 -1.77 9.72 31.88
N SER A 583 -2.80 10.46 31.44
CA SER A 583 -4.18 10.03 31.62
C SER A 583 -4.55 8.83 30.76
N LYS A 584 -5.52 8.05 31.25
CA LYS A 584 -6.11 6.92 30.55
C LYS A 584 -7.47 7.32 29.99
N VAL A 585 -7.70 7.02 28.70
CA VAL A 585 -8.94 7.35 28.01
C VAL A 585 -9.61 6.08 27.50
N GLY A 586 -10.79 5.77 28.02
CA GLY A 586 -11.67 4.76 27.46
C GLY A 586 -12.41 5.31 26.26
N ALA A 587 -12.09 4.85 25.06
CA ALA A 587 -12.67 5.33 23.81
C ALA A 587 -13.69 4.35 23.23
N CYS A 588 -14.87 4.84 22.87
CA CYS A 588 -15.88 4.14 22.11
C CYS A 588 -16.07 4.83 20.76
N TYR A 589 -15.94 4.09 19.66
CA TYR A 589 -16.04 4.64 18.31
C TYR A 589 -16.65 3.62 17.36
N LYS A 590 -17.36 4.12 16.36
CA LYS A 590 -18.02 3.30 15.35
C LYS A 590 -17.01 2.78 14.32
N ASN A 591 -16.05 3.62 13.93
CA ASN A 591 -15.02 3.26 12.97
C ASN A 591 -13.63 3.46 13.59
N PRO A 592 -12.74 2.44 13.55
CA PRO A 592 -11.39 2.53 14.11
C PRO A 592 -10.53 3.65 13.52
N SER A 593 -10.80 4.10 12.31
CA SER A 593 -10.08 5.23 11.71
C SER A 593 -10.27 6.54 12.47
N LEU A 594 -11.37 6.67 13.20
CA LEU A 594 -11.70 7.90 13.92
C LEU A 594 -10.83 8.16 15.16
N ILE A 595 -10.25 7.12 15.76
CA ILE A 595 -9.39 7.26 16.95
C ILE A 595 -7.95 7.66 16.59
N TYR A 596 -7.49 7.37 15.39
CA TYR A 596 -6.11 7.60 14.98
C TYR A 596 -5.63 9.05 15.18
N PRO A 597 -6.38 10.10 14.78
CA PRO A 597 -5.96 11.48 14.99
C PRO A 597 -5.80 11.84 16.47
N PHE A 598 -6.65 11.30 17.35
CA PHE A 598 -6.54 11.52 18.80
C PHE A 598 -5.28 10.86 19.37
N MET A 599 -5.03 9.60 19.02
CA MET A 599 -3.84 8.88 19.47
C MET A 599 -2.53 9.53 18.99
N LEU A 600 -2.54 10.08 17.77
CA LEU A 600 -1.36 10.76 17.23
C LEU A 600 -1.13 12.13 17.88
N ALA A 601 -2.23 12.85 18.18
CA ALA A 601 -2.17 14.18 18.77
C ALA A 601 -1.88 14.18 20.29
N CYS A 602 -2.39 13.17 20.99
CA CYS A 602 -2.31 13.06 22.46
C CYS A 602 -1.24 12.04 22.85
N LYS A 603 0.03 12.43 22.72
CA LYS A 603 1.21 11.56 22.84
C LYS A 603 1.34 10.86 24.21
N ASP A 604 0.97 11.57 25.28
CA ASP A 604 1.13 11.11 26.66
C ASP A 604 -0.16 10.55 27.25
N VAL A 605 -1.11 10.13 26.39
CA VAL A 605 -2.42 9.62 26.77
C VAL A 605 -2.56 8.16 26.35
N ASP A 606 -2.96 7.31 27.28
CA ASP A 606 -3.19 5.89 27.00
C ASP A 606 -4.65 5.66 26.59
N PHE A 607 -4.87 5.28 25.33
CA PHE A 607 -6.18 5.00 24.79
C PHE A 607 -6.49 3.50 24.76
N PHE A 608 -7.62 3.10 25.29
CA PHE A 608 -8.13 1.75 25.17
C PHE A 608 -9.56 1.69 24.63
N LEU A 609 -9.89 0.62 23.90
CA LEU A 609 -11.20 0.46 23.30
C LEU A 609 -12.23 0.02 24.34
N LEU A 610 -13.34 0.74 24.40
CA LEU A 610 -14.53 0.30 25.14
C LEU A 610 -15.45 -0.52 24.23
N PRO A 611 -15.92 -1.69 24.67
CA PRO A 611 -16.92 -2.46 23.94
C PRO A 611 -18.25 -1.68 23.83
N SER A 612 -19.01 -1.95 22.78
CA SER A 612 -20.36 -1.36 22.61
C SER A 612 -21.41 -1.91 23.57
N GLN A 613 -21.16 -3.08 24.16
CA GLN A 613 -22.06 -3.69 25.15
C GLN A 613 -21.84 -3.08 26.53
N LYS A 614 -22.90 -2.62 27.17
CA LYS A 614 -22.85 -1.91 28.46
C LYS A 614 -22.07 -2.67 29.53
N VAL A 615 -22.45 -3.91 29.86
CA VAL A 615 -21.80 -4.72 30.91
C VAL A 615 -20.31 -4.96 30.63
N ALA A 616 -19.95 -5.23 29.39
CA ALA A 616 -18.56 -5.43 29.01
C ALA A 616 -17.74 -4.12 29.10
N ALA A 617 -18.36 -2.98 28.81
CA ALA A 617 -17.74 -1.67 28.95
C ALA A 617 -17.55 -1.28 30.41
N GLU A 618 -18.55 -1.51 31.27
CA GLU A 618 -18.48 -1.28 32.73
C GLU A 618 -17.35 -2.11 33.36
N ASN A 619 -17.27 -3.40 33.05
CA ASN A 619 -16.21 -4.28 33.54
C ASN A 619 -14.83 -3.77 33.10
N LYS A 620 -14.71 -3.26 31.87
CA LYS A 620 -13.45 -2.75 31.35
C LYS A 620 -13.05 -1.43 31.99
N VAL A 621 -14.00 -0.54 32.28
CA VAL A 621 -13.77 0.70 33.03
C VAL A 621 -13.33 0.40 34.46
N ALA A 622 -13.97 -0.55 35.14
CA ALA A 622 -13.54 -0.99 36.48
C ALA A 622 -12.11 -1.56 36.49
N LEU A 623 -11.73 -2.30 35.43
CA LEU A 623 -10.41 -2.90 35.33
C LEU A 623 -9.31 -1.86 35.01
N TYR A 624 -9.55 -0.95 34.06
CA TYR A 624 -8.52 -0.03 33.54
C TYR A 624 -8.52 1.33 34.24
N GLN A 625 -9.59 1.67 34.95
CA GLN A 625 -9.77 2.91 35.69
C GLN A 625 -9.39 4.17 34.88
N PRO A 626 -10.11 4.45 33.78
CA PRO A 626 -9.79 5.61 32.93
C PRO A 626 -10.11 6.92 33.61
N ASP A 627 -9.32 7.96 33.29
CA ASP A 627 -9.62 9.33 33.74
C ASP A 627 -10.70 9.99 32.87
N TYR A 628 -10.85 9.53 31.63
CA TYR A 628 -11.82 10.07 30.68
C TYR A 628 -12.52 8.96 29.87
N LEU A 629 -13.77 9.24 29.48
CA LEU A 629 -14.53 8.46 28.51
C LEU A 629 -14.79 9.31 27.27
N LEU A 630 -14.41 8.80 26.09
CA LEU A 630 -14.55 9.48 24.80
C LEU A 630 -15.44 8.67 23.87
N GLY A 631 -16.58 9.23 23.44
CA GLY A 631 -17.43 8.71 22.39
C GLY A 631 -17.20 9.46 21.08
N ILE A 632 -16.99 8.72 19.98
CA ILE A 632 -16.76 9.30 18.66
C ILE A 632 -17.71 8.64 17.66
N ASP A 633 -18.61 9.42 17.06
CA ASP A 633 -19.67 8.97 16.15
C ASP A 633 -20.57 7.87 16.76
N THR A 634 -20.59 7.77 18.08
CA THR A 634 -21.42 6.84 18.82
C THR A 634 -21.72 7.38 20.20
N ASP A 635 -22.81 6.93 20.80
CA ASP A 635 -23.06 7.16 22.21
C ASP A 635 -22.18 6.25 23.05
N LEU A 636 -21.75 6.73 24.20
CA LEU A 636 -21.08 5.87 25.16
C LEU A 636 -22.02 4.74 25.58
N PRO A 637 -21.53 3.50 25.72
CA PRO A 637 -22.34 2.33 26.07
C PRO A 637 -22.99 2.47 27.45
N PHE A 638 -22.42 3.33 28.30
CA PHE A 638 -22.98 3.71 29.58
C PHE A 638 -22.45 5.09 30.01
N ARG A 639 -23.12 5.73 30.95
CA ARG A 639 -22.65 6.93 31.66
C ARG A 639 -22.62 6.63 33.13
N PRO A 640 -21.52 6.87 33.86
CA PRO A 640 -21.49 6.74 35.29
C PRO A 640 -22.53 7.64 35.94
N VAL A 641 -23.15 7.17 37.03
CA VAL A 641 -24.19 7.90 37.72
C VAL A 641 -23.64 9.22 38.26
N GLY A 642 -24.31 10.33 37.95
CA GLY A 642 -23.87 11.67 38.38
C GLY A 642 -22.82 12.33 37.48
N SER A 643 -22.22 11.60 36.49
CA SER A 643 -21.24 12.19 35.60
C SER A 643 -21.85 13.21 34.64
N ARG A 644 -21.19 14.36 34.48
CA ARG A 644 -21.54 15.38 33.48
C ARG A 644 -20.57 15.37 32.35
N PRO A 645 -21.04 15.52 31.09
CA PRO A 645 -20.12 15.63 29.97
C PRO A 645 -19.25 16.88 30.10
N LEU A 646 -17.95 16.75 30.02
CA LEU A 646 -17.02 17.88 29.98
C LEU A 646 -17.18 18.64 28.66
N LYS A 647 -17.41 17.93 27.57
CA LYS A 647 -17.64 18.48 26.24
C LYS A 647 -18.57 17.60 25.42
N THR A 648 -19.41 18.19 24.60
CA THR A 648 -20.26 17.50 23.64
C THR A 648 -20.14 18.18 22.27
N TRP A 649 -20.04 17.38 21.22
CA TRP A 649 -20.04 17.84 19.84
C TRP A 649 -21.31 17.29 19.17
N PRO A 650 -22.33 18.12 18.93
CA PRO A 650 -23.54 17.67 18.23
C PRO A 650 -23.21 17.32 16.80
N SER A 651 -24.01 16.44 16.19
CA SER A 651 -23.97 16.27 14.74
C SER A 651 -24.34 17.61 14.10
N GLY A 652 -23.45 18.18 13.28
CA GLY A 652 -23.67 19.45 12.62
C GLY A 652 -24.76 19.37 11.56
N LYS A 653 -25.26 20.54 11.12
CA LYS A 653 -26.22 20.66 9.99
C LYS A 653 -25.61 20.27 8.64
N ALA A 654 -24.28 20.13 8.53
CA ALA A 654 -23.61 19.57 7.36
C ALA A 654 -23.54 18.05 7.48
N ASP A 655 -23.80 17.33 6.39
CA ASP A 655 -23.83 15.86 6.28
C ASP A 655 -22.54 15.15 6.74
N SER A 656 -21.50 15.90 7.13
CA SER A 656 -20.17 15.42 7.52
C SER A 656 -19.80 15.56 9.01
N ALA A 657 -20.63 16.22 9.85
CA ALA A 657 -20.25 16.45 11.24
C ALA A 657 -20.60 15.25 12.12
N LEU A 658 -19.57 14.56 12.61
CA LEU A 658 -19.69 13.39 13.46
C LEU A 658 -20.05 13.79 14.90
N LYS A 659 -20.93 13.04 15.54
CA LYS A 659 -21.30 13.21 16.96
C LYS A 659 -20.12 12.85 17.87
N GLY A 660 -19.96 13.55 19.00
CA GLY A 660 -18.94 13.20 19.99
C GLY A 660 -19.33 13.62 21.41
N VAL A 661 -18.79 12.91 22.39
CA VAL A 661 -18.96 13.22 23.82
C VAL A 661 -17.67 12.88 24.57
N LEU A 662 -17.23 13.79 25.45
CA LEU A 662 -16.14 13.61 26.39
C LEU A 662 -16.65 13.74 27.82
N ILE A 663 -16.37 12.75 28.65
CA ILE A 663 -16.71 12.73 30.08
C ILE A 663 -15.40 12.57 30.84
N GLN A 664 -15.19 13.44 31.86
CA GLN A 664 -14.14 13.25 32.85
C GLN A 664 -14.71 12.43 34.01
N LEU A 665 -13.98 11.43 34.46
CA LEU A 665 -14.35 10.61 35.61
C LEU A 665 -13.67 11.15 36.86
N SER A 666 -14.43 11.21 37.98
CA SER A 666 -13.84 11.44 39.29
C SER A 666 -13.31 10.11 39.85
N ARG A 667 -12.35 10.17 40.78
CA ARG A 667 -11.85 8.94 41.45
C ARG A 667 -12.97 8.11 42.11
N ASN A 668 -14.06 8.72 42.49
CA ASN A 668 -15.21 8.04 43.11
C ASN A 668 -16.13 7.35 42.12
N ASP A 669 -16.02 7.67 40.80
CA ASP A 669 -16.86 7.07 39.74
C ASP A 669 -16.41 5.66 39.36
N HIS A 670 -15.26 5.19 39.87
CA HIS A 670 -14.70 3.85 39.60
C HIS A 670 -15.29 2.75 40.54
N GLU A 671 -15.93 3.13 41.65
CA GLU A 671 -16.44 2.20 42.65
C GLU A 671 -17.95 1.91 42.50
N THR A 672 -18.65 2.62 41.60
CA THR A 672 -20.07 2.42 41.28
C THR A 672 -20.27 1.72 39.95
#